data_d42e51d79615dc3f1d8720c172b506c7
#
_entry.id   d42e51d79615dc3f1d8720c172b506c7
#
_cell.length_a   1.000
_cell.length_b   1.000
_cell.length_c   1.000
_cell.angle_alpha   90.00
_cell.angle_beta   90.00
_cell.angle_gamma   90.00
#
_symmetry.space_group_name_H-M   'P 1'
#
loop_
_entity.id
_entity.type
_entity.pdbx_description
1 polymer ?
#
loop_
_entity_poly.entity_id
_entity_poly.type
_entity_poly.pdbx_seq_one_letter_code
_entity_poly.pdbx_strand_id
1 'polypeptide(L)'
;MVIRMANEYGADQIQILEGLEAVRKRPGMYIGSTSSRGLHHLVYEIVDNSVDEALAGFCNTIHVTINQDNSVTVIDNGRGIPVGINHKAGIPAVEVVFTVLHAGGKFGGGGYKVSGGLHGVGASVVNALSDWLEVEIYSEGKIYKQRYEKGHVCYPLKMIGECETDKTGTKIIFKPDASIFEETVFDYKTLKTRLRETAFLTKGLKIILVDAREGQEQEKVFHYEGGIKEFVTYLNKSKDALYEQIMYFEGSKNNVYVEVAMQHNDSYNESVYSFVNNINTPEGGTHLIGFKNALTKTFNDYARNNKLIKENEENLSGDDIREGLTAIISVKIEDPQFEGQTKQKLGNSEARGAVDNIVSEQLTYFLEQNPTVAKIICEKSIMAQRAREAARKARDLTRRKSALENSSLPGKLADCSDKDPKNCEIYIVEGDSAGGSAKTARSRATQAILPLRGKILNVEKARLDKIYANAEIKAMITAFGTGIHEDFDIDKLRYDKIIIMTDADVDGAHIATLMLTFIYRFMPELIRQGHVYLAKPPLYKLEKNKQVWYAYSDEELDRILSEVGRDQNNKIQRYKGLGEMDADQLWDTTMDPEKRILLRVNINEEEESEVDLTFNTLMGDKVEPRRIFIEENAKFVKNLDI
;
A
#
# COMPACT_ATOMS: atom_id res chain seq x y z
N MET A 1 4.49 22.90 49.16
CA MET A 1 3.12 22.45 49.37
C MET A 1 2.49 22.23 47.98
N VAL A 2 2.65 21.00 47.43
CA VAL A 2 2.11 20.64 46.12
C VAL A 2 0.69 20.17 46.33
N ILE A 3 -0.27 20.99 45.89
CA ILE A 3 -1.68 20.61 45.90
C ILE A 3 -1.87 19.55 44.79
N ARG A 4 -1.91 18.29 45.16
CA ARG A 4 -2.48 17.22 44.32
C ARG A 4 -3.98 17.50 44.25
N MET A 5 -4.45 18.08 43.15
CA MET A 5 -5.85 17.93 42.75
C MET A 5 -6.04 16.46 42.39
N ALA A 6 -6.61 15.68 43.29
CA ALA A 6 -7.16 14.37 42.98
C ALA A 6 -8.35 14.63 42.05
N ASN A 7 -8.19 14.39 40.76
CA ASN A 7 -9.34 14.19 39.88
C ASN A 7 -10.04 12.92 40.40
N GLU A 8 -11.13 13.09 41.13
CA GLU A 8 -12.00 11.96 41.49
C GLU A 8 -12.59 11.40 40.18
N TYR A 9 -12.10 10.22 39.79
CA TYR A 9 -12.69 9.46 38.69
C TYR A 9 -14.03 8.88 39.18
N GLY A 10 -15.11 9.64 38.94
CA GLY A 10 -16.47 9.30 39.32
C GLY A 10 -17.32 8.79 38.16
N ALA A 11 -18.48 8.20 38.47
CA ALA A 11 -19.41 7.67 37.45
C ALA A 11 -19.84 8.70 36.41
N ASP A 12 -19.96 9.98 36.80
CA ASP A 12 -20.34 11.09 35.92
C ASP A 12 -19.27 11.47 34.89
N GLN A 13 -18.05 10.96 35.02
CA GLN A 13 -16.98 11.16 34.02
C GLN A 13 -17.02 10.12 32.89
N ILE A 14 -17.86 9.09 33.00
CA ILE A 14 -18.10 8.11 31.94
C ILE A 14 -19.08 8.74 30.95
N GLN A 15 -18.55 9.22 29.82
CA GLN A 15 -19.37 9.79 28.73
C GLN A 15 -19.91 8.66 27.84
N ILE A 16 -21.21 8.68 27.60
CA ILE A 16 -21.87 7.83 26.62
C ILE A 16 -21.98 8.67 25.34
N LEU A 17 -21.36 8.17 24.26
CA LEU A 17 -21.47 8.78 22.92
C LEU A 17 -22.53 8.01 22.14
N GLU A 18 -23.55 8.70 21.67
CA GLU A 18 -24.64 8.10 20.91
C GLU A 18 -24.56 8.47 19.42
N GLY A 19 -24.96 7.54 18.55
CA GLY A 19 -25.12 7.77 17.11
C GLY A 19 -23.87 8.31 16.43
N LEU A 20 -24.06 9.27 15.52
CA LEU A 20 -22.99 9.83 14.68
C LEU A 20 -22.01 10.75 15.44
N GLU A 21 -22.35 11.19 16.65
CA GLU A 21 -21.43 11.97 17.48
C GLU A 21 -20.20 11.14 17.89
N ALA A 22 -20.40 9.83 18.13
CA ALA A 22 -19.30 8.90 18.40
C ALA A 22 -18.30 8.85 17.25
N VAL A 23 -18.79 8.84 16.01
CA VAL A 23 -17.96 8.83 14.78
C VAL A 23 -17.12 10.11 14.71
N ARG A 24 -17.73 11.27 14.90
CA ARG A 24 -17.05 12.57 14.85
C ARG A 24 -15.98 12.74 15.93
N LYS A 25 -16.23 12.20 17.15
CA LYS A 25 -15.26 12.26 18.26
C LYS A 25 -14.11 11.26 18.13
N ARG A 26 -14.33 10.13 17.47
CA ARG A 26 -13.35 9.05 17.31
C ARG A 26 -13.32 8.51 15.87
N PRO A 27 -13.02 9.37 14.87
CA PRO A 27 -13.06 8.97 13.44
C PRO A 27 -12.11 7.82 13.13
N GLY A 28 -10.93 7.76 13.76
CA GLY A 28 -9.95 6.70 13.57
C GLY A 28 -10.47 5.29 13.86
N MET A 29 -11.51 5.13 14.69
CA MET A 29 -12.15 3.82 14.93
C MET A 29 -12.92 3.30 13.71
N TYR A 30 -13.36 4.19 12.80
CA TYR A 30 -14.20 3.86 11.66
C TYR A 30 -13.45 3.91 10.32
N ILE A 31 -12.52 4.86 10.17
CA ILE A 31 -11.77 5.09 8.92
C ILE A 31 -10.24 4.90 9.08
N GLY A 32 -9.78 4.39 10.23
CA GLY A 32 -8.38 4.09 10.52
C GLY A 32 -7.53 5.32 10.87
N SER A 33 -7.69 6.45 10.19
CA SER A 33 -6.94 7.70 10.46
C SER A 33 -7.71 8.93 9.95
N THR A 34 -7.25 10.13 10.31
CA THR A 34 -7.73 11.41 9.77
C THR A 34 -6.77 12.03 8.75
N SER A 35 -5.73 11.31 8.38
CA SER A 35 -4.79 11.68 7.32
C SER A 35 -5.38 11.45 5.92
N SER A 36 -4.58 11.67 4.88
CA SER A 36 -4.94 11.40 3.48
C SER A 36 -5.59 10.02 3.27
N ARG A 37 -5.09 8.97 3.94
CA ARG A 37 -5.65 7.61 3.87
C ARG A 37 -7.13 7.58 4.31
N GLY A 38 -7.44 8.12 5.47
CA GLY A 38 -8.82 8.16 5.97
C GLY A 38 -9.73 9.05 5.13
N LEU A 39 -9.18 10.13 4.54
CA LEU A 39 -9.91 10.98 3.60
C LEU A 39 -10.39 10.18 2.37
N HIS A 40 -9.49 9.44 1.72
CA HIS A 40 -9.82 8.62 0.54
C HIS A 40 -10.75 7.46 0.87
N HIS A 41 -10.68 6.94 2.10
CA HIS A 41 -11.58 5.88 2.58
C HIS A 41 -13.07 6.28 2.51
N LEU A 42 -13.38 7.58 2.67
CA LEU A 42 -14.76 8.07 2.48
C LEU A 42 -15.30 7.78 1.07
N VAL A 43 -14.46 7.95 0.05
CA VAL A 43 -14.83 7.63 -1.34
C VAL A 43 -15.04 6.13 -1.50
N TYR A 44 -14.16 5.31 -0.91
CA TYR A 44 -14.24 3.85 -1.01
C TYR A 44 -15.54 3.32 -0.38
N GLU A 45 -15.96 3.82 0.77
CA GLU A 45 -17.20 3.41 1.41
C GLU A 45 -18.44 3.68 0.54
N ILE A 46 -18.48 4.80 -0.19
CA ILE A 46 -19.59 5.10 -1.10
C ILE A 46 -19.52 4.24 -2.37
N VAL A 47 -18.33 4.11 -2.97
CA VAL A 47 -18.12 3.28 -4.17
C VAL A 47 -18.43 1.81 -3.88
N ASP A 48 -18.00 1.27 -2.73
CA ASP A 48 -18.24 -0.12 -2.34
C ASP A 48 -19.76 -0.42 -2.24
N ASN A 49 -20.59 0.55 -1.86
CA ASN A 49 -22.05 0.38 -1.90
C ASN A 49 -22.56 0.21 -3.34
N SER A 50 -22.02 0.97 -4.30
CA SER A 50 -22.37 0.83 -5.72
C SER A 50 -21.82 -0.48 -6.32
N VAL A 51 -20.65 -0.93 -5.86
CA VAL A 51 -20.07 -2.25 -6.23
C VAL A 51 -20.94 -3.39 -5.69
N ASP A 52 -21.48 -3.27 -4.48
CA ASP A 52 -22.41 -4.27 -3.94
C ASP A 52 -23.69 -4.39 -4.81
N GLU A 53 -24.21 -3.28 -5.38
CA GLU A 53 -25.26 -3.32 -6.40
C GLU A 53 -24.81 -4.05 -7.68
N ALA A 54 -23.54 -3.88 -8.08
CA ALA A 54 -22.99 -4.58 -9.23
C ALA A 54 -22.83 -6.08 -8.97
N LEU A 55 -22.35 -6.47 -7.78
CA LEU A 55 -22.25 -7.88 -7.36
C LEU A 55 -23.64 -8.54 -7.25
N ALA A 56 -24.67 -7.77 -6.92
CA ALA A 56 -26.06 -8.22 -6.92
C ALA A 56 -26.67 -8.26 -8.34
N GLY A 57 -25.96 -7.80 -9.37
CA GLY A 57 -26.39 -7.83 -10.77
C GLY A 57 -27.27 -6.65 -11.21
N PHE A 58 -27.36 -5.58 -10.42
CA PHE A 58 -28.24 -4.44 -10.70
C PHE A 58 -27.50 -3.18 -11.15
N CYS A 59 -26.17 -3.12 -11.05
CA CYS A 59 -25.36 -2.00 -11.47
C CYS A 59 -24.29 -2.46 -12.46
N ASN A 60 -24.04 -1.68 -13.51
CA ASN A 60 -22.98 -1.94 -14.48
C ASN A 60 -22.09 -0.70 -14.76
N THR A 61 -22.44 0.46 -14.20
CA THR A 61 -21.69 1.69 -14.43
C THR A 61 -21.66 2.56 -13.17
N ILE A 62 -20.47 2.97 -12.80
CA ILE A 62 -20.20 3.89 -11.67
C ILE A 62 -19.40 5.08 -12.19
N HIS A 63 -19.84 6.30 -11.86
CA HIS A 63 -19.11 7.54 -12.12
C HIS A 63 -18.61 8.12 -10.81
N VAL A 64 -17.33 8.44 -10.75
CA VAL A 64 -16.69 9.10 -9.61
C VAL A 64 -16.06 10.40 -10.10
N THR A 65 -16.44 11.54 -9.53
CA THR A 65 -15.93 12.85 -9.94
C THR A 65 -15.38 13.61 -8.74
N ILE A 66 -14.14 14.04 -8.82
CA ILE A 66 -13.58 15.05 -7.91
C ILE A 66 -13.99 16.40 -8.45
N ASN A 67 -14.84 17.11 -7.71
CA ASN A 67 -15.38 18.40 -8.13
C ASN A 67 -14.37 19.55 -7.90
N GLN A 68 -14.63 20.72 -8.49
CA GLN A 68 -13.76 21.90 -8.38
C GLN A 68 -13.53 22.37 -6.94
N ASP A 69 -14.53 22.18 -6.07
CA ASP A 69 -14.48 22.57 -4.66
C ASP A 69 -13.91 21.47 -3.74
N ASN A 70 -13.32 20.41 -4.29
CA ASN A 70 -12.88 19.19 -3.59
C ASN A 70 -14.01 18.43 -2.87
N SER A 71 -15.27 18.60 -3.28
CA SER A 71 -16.29 17.60 -3.00
C SER A 71 -16.17 16.42 -3.96
N VAL A 72 -16.74 15.27 -3.62
CA VAL A 72 -16.75 14.09 -4.50
C VAL A 72 -18.20 13.73 -4.83
N THR A 73 -18.43 13.45 -6.11
CA THR A 73 -19.69 12.92 -6.63
C THR A 73 -19.50 11.46 -7.01
N VAL A 74 -20.37 10.58 -6.52
CA VAL A 74 -20.46 9.18 -6.93
C VAL A 74 -21.87 8.91 -7.47
N ILE A 75 -21.96 8.37 -8.69
CA ILE A 75 -23.22 8.05 -9.34
C ILE A 75 -23.18 6.58 -9.78
N ASP A 76 -24.18 5.82 -9.43
CA ASP A 76 -24.40 4.47 -9.94
C ASP A 76 -25.77 4.36 -10.68
N ASN A 77 -25.89 3.31 -11.48
CA ASN A 77 -27.13 2.95 -12.15
C ASN A 77 -27.76 1.69 -11.53
N GLY A 78 -27.58 1.50 -10.21
CA GLY A 78 -28.19 0.41 -9.45
C GLY A 78 -29.71 0.60 -9.24
N ARG A 79 -30.27 -0.13 -8.27
CA ARG A 79 -31.71 -0.04 -7.95
C ARG A 79 -32.12 1.27 -7.29
N GLY A 80 -31.16 2.01 -6.74
CA GLY A 80 -31.41 3.16 -5.87
C GLY A 80 -31.72 2.76 -4.42
N ILE A 81 -31.35 3.64 -3.48
CA ILE A 81 -31.68 3.43 -2.06
C ILE A 81 -33.19 3.54 -1.88
N PRO A 82 -33.85 2.60 -1.14
CA PRO A 82 -35.29 2.69 -0.91
C PRO A 82 -35.73 4.01 -0.26
N VAL A 83 -36.77 4.64 -0.81
CA VAL A 83 -37.31 5.93 -0.35
C VAL A 83 -38.51 5.78 0.60
N GLY A 84 -39.07 4.58 0.73
CA GLY A 84 -40.19 4.27 1.61
C GLY A 84 -39.82 4.40 3.10
N ILE A 85 -40.87 4.49 3.94
CA ILE A 85 -40.70 4.57 5.40
C ILE A 85 -40.23 3.21 5.95
N ASN A 86 -39.16 3.22 6.71
CA ASN A 86 -38.74 2.06 7.50
C ASN A 86 -39.65 1.94 8.73
N HIS A 87 -40.44 0.85 8.79
CA HIS A 87 -41.43 0.68 9.86
C HIS A 87 -40.86 0.61 11.28
N LYS A 88 -39.60 0.19 11.44
CA LYS A 88 -38.95 0.12 12.76
C LYS A 88 -38.44 1.49 13.22
N ALA A 89 -37.91 2.28 12.28
CA ALA A 89 -37.33 3.60 12.60
C ALA A 89 -38.36 4.74 12.49
N GLY A 90 -39.46 4.54 11.74
CA GLY A 90 -40.48 5.56 11.52
C GLY A 90 -40.06 6.70 10.58
N ILE A 91 -38.90 6.58 9.93
CA ILE A 91 -38.32 7.57 9.00
C ILE A 91 -38.02 6.92 7.66
N PRO A 92 -37.78 7.69 6.57
CA PRO A 92 -37.40 7.14 5.27
C PRO A 92 -36.18 6.24 5.36
N ALA A 93 -36.17 5.13 4.60
CA ALA A 93 -35.06 4.18 4.62
C ALA A 93 -33.71 4.82 4.24
N VAL A 94 -33.69 5.77 3.30
CA VAL A 94 -32.51 6.57 2.97
C VAL A 94 -31.96 7.34 4.17
N GLU A 95 -32.84 7.94 4.98
CA GLU A 95 -32.46 8.65 6.19
C GLU A 95 -31.85 7.69 7.24
N VAL A 96 -32.41 6.48 7.37
CA VAL A 96 -31.86 5.43 8.24
C VAL A 96 -30.43 5.08 7.80
N VAL A 97 -30.18 4.89 6.49
CA VAL A 97 -28.87 4.54 5.93
C VAL A 97 -27.79 5.59 6.26
N PHE A 98 -28.15 6.88 6.25
CA PHE A 98 -27.19 7.96 6.46
C PHE A 98 -27.10 8.46 7.91
N THR A 99 -28.05 8.13 8.79
CA THR A 99 -28.08 8.69 10.16
C THR A 99 -27.99 7.65 11.27
N VAL A 100 -28.21 6.37 10.96
CA VAL A 100 -28.22 5.32 11.98
C VAL A 100 -27.03 4.37 11.75
N LEU A 101 -26.20 4.19 12.77
CA LEU A 101 -25.11 3.21 12.74
C LEU A 101 -25.69 1.79 12.82
N HIS A 102 -24.98 0.85 12.17
CA HIS A 102 -25.38 -0.56 12.13
C HIS A 102 -26.79 -0.78 11.53
N ALA A 103 -27.14 0.03 10.53
CA ALA A 103 -28.37 -0.10 9.77
C ALA A 103 -28.06 -0.30 8.29
N GLY A 104 -28.78 -1.21 7.64
CA GLY A 104 -28.62 -1.46 6.21
C GLY A 104 -29.33 -2.74 5.75
N GLY A 105 -29.52 -2.88 4.44
CA GLY A 105 -30.16 -4.03 3.80
C GLY A 105 -29.29 -5.29 3.67
N LYS A 106 -28.06 -5.26 4.25
CA LYS A 106 -27.05 -6.31 4.14
C LYS A 106 -27.01 -7.27 5.34
N PHE A 107 -27.85 -7.06 6.35
CA PHE A 107 -27.98 -7.92 7.54
C PHE A 107 -29.03 -9.04 7.35
N GLY A 108 -28.74 -10.03 6.48
CA GLY A 108 -29.57 -11.26 6.38
C GLY A 108 -30.96 -11.10 5.76
N GLY A 109 -31.21 -10.02 5.04
CA GLY A 109 -32.53 -9.68 4.49
C GLY A 109 -32.81 -10.12 3.05
N GLY A 110 -31.97 -10.95 2.42
CA GLY A 110 -32.19 -11.48 1.06
C GLY A 110 -31.93 -10.49 -0.09
N GLY A 111 -31.53 -9.24 0.21
CA GLY A 111 -31.23 -8.23 -0.82
C GLY A 111 -29.83 -8.37 -1.44
N TYR A 112 -28.88 -8.92 -0.70
CA TYR A 112 -27.49 -9.15 -1.11
C TYR A 112 -27.02 -10.50 -0.59
N LYS A 113 -26.59 -11.39 -1.48
CA LYS A 113 -25.98 -12.69 -1.10
C LYS A 113 -24.50 -12.53 -0.75
N VAL A 114 -23.84 -11.56 -1.35
CA VAL A 114 -22.44 -11.23 -1.15
C VAL A 114 -22.33 -9.72 -1.11
N SER A 115 -21.65 -9.18 -0.11
CA SER A 115 -21.39 -7.73 -0.03
C SER A 115 -20.04 -7.45 0.64
N GLY A 116 -19.41 -6.34 0.26
CA GLY A 116 -18.23 -5.79 0.93
C GLY A 116 -18.60 -4.98 2.18
N GLY A 117 -19.77 -4.35 2.18
CA GLY A 117 -20.29 -3.52 3.27
C GLY A 117 -20.97 -4.34 4.37
N LEU A 118 -20.20 -4.90 5.30
CA LEU A 118 -20.69 -5.85 6.32
C LEU A 118 -21.27 -5.20 7.57
N HIS A 119 -20.81 -4.02 7.94
CA HIS A 119 -21.08 -3.43 9.25
C HIS A 119 -22.25 -2.45 9.24
N GLY A 120 -22.80 -2.10 8.05
CA GLY A 120 -23.89 -1.14 7.92
C GLY A 120 -23.57 0.26 8.48
N VAL A 121 -22.31 0.68 8.36
CA VAL A 121 -21.85 1.97 8.90
C VAL A 121 -21.24 2.90 7.84
N GLY A 122 -20.83 2.42 6.68
CA GLY A 122 -20.06 3.20 5.71
C GLY A 122 -20.73 4.51 5.31
N ALA A 123 -21.96 4.48 4.84
CA ALA A 123 -22.69 5.67 4.41
C ALA A 123 -22.91 6.67 5.57
N SER A 124 -23.26 6.18 6.76
CA SER A 124 -23.47 7.02 7.94
C SER A 124 -22.15 7.62 8.48
N VAL A 125 -21.05 6.89 8.36
CA VAL A 125 -19.70 7.40 8.70
C VAL A 125 -19.30 8.51 7.74
N VAL A 126 -19.49 8.34 6.41
CA VAL A 126 -19.20 9.40 5.43
C VAL A 126 -20.04 10.63 5.72
N ASN A 127 -21.33 10.48 6.01
CA ASN A 127 -22.20 11.59 6.40
C ASN A 127 -21.69 12.29 7.66
N ALA A 128 -21.35 11.54 8.72
CA ALA A 128 -20.87 12.11 9.97
C ALA A 128 -19.57 12.92 9.81
N LEU A 129 -18.66 12.47 8.91
CA LEU A 129 -17.35 13.07 8.69
C LEU A 129 -17.32 14.09 7.55
N SER A 130 -18.47 14.40 6.96
CA SER A 130 -18.64 15.42 5.93
C SER A 130 -19.15 16.73 6.53
N ASP A 131 -18.69 17.86 6.00
CA ASP A 131 -19.27 19.17 6.26
C ASP A 131 -20.72 19.19 5.76
N TRP A 132 -20.93 18.66 4.55
CA TRP A 132 -22.27 18.38 4.02
C TRP A 132 -22.25 17.15 3.08
N LEU A 133 -23.42 16.51 2.99
CA LEU A 133 -23.69 15.40 2.08
C LEU A 133 -25.08 15.58 1.45
N GLU A 134 -25.17 15.34 0.14
CA GLU A 134 -26.43 15.29 -0.60
C GLU A 134 -26.62 13.93 -1.25
N VAL A 135 -27.82 13.39 -1.16
CA VAL A 135 -28.22 12.18 -1.87
C VAL A 135 -29.38 12.49 -2.83
N GLU A 136 -29.23 12.04 -4.06
CA GLU A 136 -30.30 12.01 -5.06
C GLU A 136 -30.58 10.57 -5.45
N ILE A 137 -31.86 10.16 -5.48
CA ILE A 137 -32.28 8.80 -5.75
C ILE A 137 -33.22 8.82 -6.95
N TYR A 138 -32.91 8.01 -7.94
CA TYR A 138 -33.73 7.80 -9.13
C TYR A 138 -34.51 6.49 -8.95
N SER A 139 -35.82 6.57 -8.82
CA SER A 139 -36.68 5.41 -8.58
C SER A 139 -38.11 5.67 -9.04
N GLU A 140 -38.68 4.70 -9.75
CA GLU A 140 -40.08 4.72 -10.21
C GLU A 140 -40.48 6.00 -10.99
N GLY A 141 -39.58 6.48 -11.85
CA GLY A 141 -39.81 7.69 -12.66
C GLY A 141 -39.70 9.02 -11.87
N LYS A 142 -39.22 9.00 -10.63
CA LYS A 142 -39.11 10.15 -9.76
C LYS A 142 -37.69 10.35 -9.27
N ILE A 143 -37.38 11.62 -8.96
CA ILE A 143 -36.09 12.01 -8.38
C ILE A 143 -36.35 12.50 -6.98
N TYR A 144 -35.73 11.86 -6.00
CA TYR A 144 -35.80 12.25 -4.59
C TYR A 144 -34.48 12.84 -4.15
N LYS A 145 -34.51 13.82 -3.25
CA LYS A 145 -33.30 14.47 -2.72
C LYS A 145 -33.41 14.71 -1.22
N GLN A 146 -32.29 14.49 -0.52
CA GLN A 146 -32.10 14.86 0.87
C GLN A 146 -30.68 15.39 1.08
N ARG A 147 -30.52 16.33 2.01
CA ARG A 147 -29.23 16.92 2.40
C ARG A 147 -29.00 16.77 3.88
N TYR A 148 -27.74 16.58 4.20
CA TYR A 148 -27.23 16.45 5.57
C TYR A 148 -26.07 17.41 5.77
N GLU A 149 -25.89 17.89 7.00
CA GLU A 149 -24.74 18.69 7.43
C GLU A 149 -24.18 18.11 8.73
N LYS A 150 -22.91 17.70 8.71
CA LYS A 150 -22.21 17.09 9.85
C LYS A 150 -22.98 15.92 10.48
N GLY A 151 -23.62 15.11 9.65
CA GLY A 151 -24.43 13.97 10.07
C GLY A 151 -25.90 14.28 10.35
N HIS A 152 -26.30 15.55 10.42
CA HIS A 152 -27.68 15.96 10.73
C HIS A 152 -28.51 16.21 9.47
N VAL A 153 -29.78 15.82 9.52
CA VAL A 153 -30.75 16.06 8.43
C VAL A 153 -31.08 17.55 8.34
N CYS A 154 -30.88 18.16 7.15
CA CYS A 154 -31.23 19.57 6.92
C CYS A 154 -32.72 19.78 6.62
N TYR A 155 -33.31 18.80 5.88
CA TYR A 155 -34.75 18.84 5.53
C TYR A 155 -35.24 17.42 5.21
N PRO A 156 -36.55 17.14 5.37
CA PRO A 156 -37.11 15.84 5.04
C PRO A 156 -36.87 15.46 3.57
N LEU A 157 -36.86 14.16 3.27
CA LEU A 157 -36.75 13.67 1.89
C LEU A 157 -37.81 14.33 0.99
N LYS A 158 -37.38 14.92 -0.12
CA LYS A 158 -38.25 15.63 -1.07
C LYS A 158 -38.15 15.02 -2.46
N MET A 159 -39.29 14.89 -3.13
CA MET A 159 -39.36 14.71 -4.57
C MET A 159 -39.01 16.06 -5.23
N ILE A 160 -38.01 16.07 -6.10
CA ILE A 160 -37.51 17.27 -6.76
C ILE A 160 -37.76 17.31 -8.26
N GLY A 161 -38.17 16.19 -8.85
CA GLY A 161 -38.41 16.10 -10.29
C GLY A 161 -38.87 14.70 -10.72
N GLU A 162 -39.07 14.57 -12.02
CA GLU A 162 -39.38 13.31 -12.69
C GLU A 162 -38.23 12.91 -13.60
N CYS A 163 -38.09 11.62 -13.86
CA CYS A 163 -37.13 11.04 -14.81
C CYS A 163 -37.80 9.93 -15.62
N GLU A 164 -37.08 9.37 -16.56
CA GLU A 164 -37.54 8.16 -17.29
C GLU A 164 -37.82 7.04 -16.29
N THR A 165 -38.90 6.26 -16.53
CA THR A 165 -39.40 5.25 -15.57
C THR A 165 -38.39 4.11 -15.35
N ASP A 166 -37.56 3.82 -16.35
CA ASP A 166 -36.49 2.83 -16.32
C ASP A 166 -35.16 3.35 -15.74
N LYS A 167 -35.06 4.65 -15.54
CA LYS A 167 -33.89 5.25 -14.91
C LYS A 167 -33.91 5.02 -13.41
N THR A 168 -32.98 4.19 -12.93
CA THR A 168 -32.73 3.94 -11.50
C THR A 168 -31.30 4.27 -11.12
N GLY A 169 -31.04 4.43 -9.85
CA GLY A 169 -29.68 4.64 -9.33
C GLY A 169 -29.62 5.58 -8.15
N THR A 170 -28.40 5.75 -7.67
CA THR A 170 -28.09 6.67 -6.57
C THR A 170 -26.99 7.62 -6.98
N LYS A 171 -27.15 8.91 -6.62
CA LYS A 171 -26.10 9.92 -6.74
C LYS A 171 -25.83 10.51 -5.35
N ILE A 172 -24.61 10.42 -4.92
CA ILE A 172 -24.14 10.97 -3.64
C ILE A 172 -23.08 12.02 -3.92
N ILE A 173 -23.21 13.18 -3.29
CA ILE A 173 -22.19 14.22 -3.30
C ILE A 173 -21.85 14.52 -1.85
N PHE A 174 -20.56 14.53 -1.51
CA PHE A 174 -20.14 14.86 -0.16
C PHE A 174 -18.87 15.70 -0.15
N LYS A 175 -18.74 16.55 0.87
CA LYS A 175 -17.57 17.39 1.12
C LYS A 175 -17.00 17.05 2.49
N PRO A 176 -15.75 16.60 2.60
CA PRO A 176 -15.14 16.29 3.89
C PRO A 176 -15.10 17.50 4.82
N ASP A 177 -15.26 17.26 6.12
CA ASP A 177 -15.19 18.31 7.15
C ASP A 177 -13.73 18.64 7.48
N ALA A 178 -13.27 19.83 7.10
CA ALA A 178 -11.91 20.32 7.35
C ALA A 178 -11.56 20.47 8.85
N SER A 179 -12.55 20.41 9.74
CA SER A 179 -12.28 20.41 11.20
C SER A 179 -11.87 19.03 11.74
N ILE A 180 -12.01 17.97 10.93
CA ILE A 180 -11.71 16.58 11.31
C ILE A 180 -10.45 16.08 10.61
N PHE A 181 -10.31 16.36 9.32
CA PHE A 181 -9.20 15.86 8.50
C PHE A 181 -8.01 16.82 8.51
N GLU A 182 -6.81 16.27 8.51
CA GLU A 182 -5.55 17.02 8.40
C GLU A 182 -5.44 17.74 7.05
N GLU A 183 -6.01 17.14 6.00
CA GLU A 183 -6.17 17.68 4.66
C GLU A 183 -7.49 17.24 4.05
N THR A 184 -8.03 18.04 3.10
CA THR A 184 -9.30 17.74 2.41
C THR A 184 -9.16 17.71 0.89
N VAL A 185 -7.91 17.61 0.40
CA VAL A 185 -7.62 17.54 -1.03
C VAL A 185 -7.46 16.08 -1.44
N PHE A 186 -8.36 15.62 -2.32
CA PHE A 186 -8.26 14.24 -2.84
C PHE A 186 -7.14 14.09 -3.85
N ASP A 187 -6.38 13.00 -3.74
CA ASP A 187 -5.39 12.61 -4.74
C ASP A 187 -6.01 11.72 -5.82
N TYR A 188 -5.99 12.21 -7.06
CA TYR A 188 -6.52 11.48 -8.21
C TYR A 188 -5.80 10.13 -8.44
N LYS A 189 -4.49 10.08 -8.19
CA LYS A 189 -3.69 8.86 -8.37
C LYS A 189 -4.14 7.74 -7.45
N THR A 190 -4.36 8.06 -6.19
CA THR A 190 -4.84 7.14 -5.15
C THR A 190 -6.22 6.57 -5.54
N LEU A 191 -7.17 7.43 -5.92
CA LEU A 191 -8.48 6.97 -6.40
C LEU A 191 -8.37 6.14 -7.67
N LYS A 192 -7.53 6.55 -8.62
CA LYS A 192 -7.30 5.84 -9.88
C LYS A 192 -6.84 4.40 -9.66
N THR A 193 -5.92 4.18 -8.72
CA THR A 193 -5.39 2.87 -8.39
C THR A 193 -6.47 1.97 -7.81
N ARG A 194 -7.16 2.42 -6.77
CA ARG A 194 -8.23 1.65 -6.11
C ARG A 194 -9.39 1.32 -7.05
N LEU A 195 -9.87 2.29 -7.82
CA LEU A 195 -10.98 2.08 -8.75
C LEU A 195 -10.63 1.14 -9.91
N ARG A 196 -9.37 1.12 -10.35
CA ARG A 196 -8.87 0.15 -11.32
C ARG A 196 -8.92 -1.28 -10.76
N GLU A 197 -8.43 -1.50 -9.55
CA GLU A 197 -8.50 -2.80 -8.87
C GLU A 197 -9.95 -3.28 -8.73
N THR A 198 -10.83 -2.39 -8.28
CA THR A 198 -12.26 -2.67 -8.15
C THR A 198 -12.89 -3.11 -9.46
N ALA A 199 -12.53 -2.44 -10.58
CA ALA A 199 -13.02 -2.81 -11.91
C ALA A 199 -12.48 -4.17 -12.39
N PHE A 200 -11.24 -4.53 -12.08
CA PHE A 200 -10.71 -5.87 -12.35
C PHE A 200 -11.42 -6.97 -11.55
N LEU A 201 -11.72 -6.71 -10.29
CA LEU A 201 -12.37 -7.67 -9.39
C LEU A 201 -13.87 -7.84 -9.68
N THR A 202 -14.48 -6.87 -10.37
CA THR A 202 -15.90 -6.90 -10.73
C THR A 202 -16.03 -6.97 -12.25
N LYS A 203 -15.92 -8.16 -12.79
CA LYS A 203 -15.98 -8.42 -14.23
C LYS A 203 -17.15 -7.72 -14.91
N GLY A 204 -16.87 -6.95 -15.97
CA GLY A 204 -17.88 -6.24 -16.76
C GLY A 204 -18.38 -4.92 -16.15
N LEU A 205 -17.99 -4.57 -14.92
CA LEU A 205 -18.31 -3.26 -14.33
C LEU A 205 -17.49 -2.15 -15.00
N LYS A 206 -18.17 -1.08 -15.42
CA LYS A 206 -17.54 0.13 -15.95
C LYS A 206 -17.44 1.18 -14.85
N ILE A 207 -16.23 1.63 -14.55
CA ILE A 207 -15.98 2.73 -13.60
C ILE A 207 -15.33 3.90 -14.36
N ILE A 208 -15.88 5.10 -14.20
CA ILE A 208 -15.40 6.32 -14.84
C ILE A 208 -14.94 7.27 -13.72
N LEU A 209 -13.66 7.58 -13.71
CA LEU A 209 -13.07 8.55 -12.77
C LEU A 209 -12.76 9.85 -13.50
N VAL A 210 -13.29 10.97 -12.98
CA VAL A 210 -13.10 12.32 -13.52
C VAL A 210 -12.48 13.20 -12.45
N ASP A 211 -11.43 13.93 -12.79
CA ASP A 211 -10.96 15.09 -12.04
C ASP A 211 -11.45 16.34 -12.76
N ALA A 212 -12.35 17.09 -12.15
CA ALA A 212 -12.93 18.32 -12.72
C ALA A 212 -12.28 19.59 -12.15
N ARG A 213 -11.19 19.47 -11.39
CA ARG A 213 -10.48 20.63 -10.81
C ARG A 213 -9.73 21.39 -11.88
N GLU A 214 -9.79 22.74 -11.82
CA GLU A 214 -9.13 23.63 -12.77
C GLU A 214 -7.62 23.37 -12.89
N GLY A 215 -7.14 23.15 -14.10
CA GLY A 215 -5.74 22.83 -14.40
C GLY A 215 -5.32 21.39 -14.11
N GLN A 216 -6.25 20.52 -13.68
CA GLN A 216 -6.01 19.10 -13.43
C GLN A 216 -7.02 18.20 -14.16
N GLU A 217 -7.80 18.76 -15.10
CA GLU A 217 -8.89 18.08 -15.77
C GLU A 217 -8.39 16.81 -16.48
N GLN A 218 -8.95 15.69 -16.08
CA GLN A 218 -8.65 14.38 -16.67
C GLN A 218 -9.77 13.39 -16.44
N GLU A 219 -9.88 12.43 -17.34
CA GLU A 219 -10.84 11.33 -17.26
C GLU A 219 -10.15 10.00 -17.50
N LYS A 220 -10.56 8.98 -16.76
CA LYS A 220 -10.13 7.60 -16.98
C LYS A 220 -11.31 6.65 -16.86
N VAL A 221 -11.43 5.77 -17.85
CA VAL A 221 -12.43 4.69 -17.86
C VAL A 221 -11.73 3.37 -17.57
N PHE A 222 -12.31 2.61 -16.64
CA PHE A 222 -11.92 1.25 -16.30
C PHE A 222 -13.07 0.31 -16.66
N HIS A 223 -12.80 -0.68 -17.49
CA HIS A 223 -13.77 -1.68 -17.90
C HIS A 223 -13.03 -2.92 -18.37
N TYR A 224 -13.20 -4.04 -17.67
CA TYR A 224 -12.44 -5.27 -17.89
C TYR A 224 -13.36 -6.48 -17.99
N GLU A 225 -13.57 -6.98 -19.21
CA GLU A 225 -14.39 -8.14 -19.48
C GLU A 225 -13.73 -9.46 -19.04
N GLY A 226 -12.42 -9.52 -19.02
CA GLY A 226 -11.65 -10.68 -18.56
C GLY A 226 -11.47 -10.74 -17.05
N GLY A 227 -11.88 -9.70 -16.30
CA GLY A 227 -11.81 -9.66 -14.84
C GLY A 227 -10.40 -9.89 -14.30
N ILE A 228 -10.24 -10.81 -13.34
CA ILE A 228 -8.95 -11.07 -12.70
C ILE A 228 -7.87 -11.66 -13.64
N LYS A 229 -8.24 -12.23 -14.79
CA LYS A 229 -7.27 -12.61 -15.82
C LYS A 229 -6.57 -11.40 -16.42
N GLU A 230 -7.33 -10.35 -16.73
CA GLU A 230 -6.76 -9.08 -17.21
C GLU A 230 -5.94 -8.39 -16.12
N PHE A 231 -6.31 -8.59 -14.85
CA PHE A 231 -5.52 -8.07 -13.73
C PHE A 231 -4.13 -8.72 -13.68
N VAL A 232 -4.02 -10.05 -13.83
CA VAL A 232 -2.73 -10.75 -13.94
C VAL A 232 -1.92 -10.23 -15.15
N THR A 233 -2.56 -10.04 -16.30
CA THR A 233 -1.91 -9.45 -17.49
C THR A 233 -1.37 -8.06 -17.19
N TYR A 234 -2.16 -7.23 -16.52
CA TYR A 234 -1.76 -5.87 -16.13
C TYR A 234 -0.54 -5.87 -15.20
N LEU A 235 -0.51 -6.75 -14.19
CA LEU A 235 0.61 -6.87 -13.26
C LEU A 235 1.87 -7.44 -13.91
N ASN A 236 1.72 -8.23 -14.97
CA ASN A 236 2.84 -8.81 -15.71
C ASN A 236 3.35 -7.95 -16.87
N LYS A 237 2.78 -6.75 -17.10
CA LYS A 237 3.16 -5.90 -18.25
C LYS A 237 4.65 -5.54 -18.32
N SER A 238 5.34 -5.54 -17.17
CA SER A 238 6.78 -5.25 -17.07
C SER A 238 7.64 -6.52 -16.87
N LYS A 239 7.06 -7.73 -16.98
CA LYS A 239 7.72 -9.02 -16.77
C LYS A 239 7.57 -9.87 -18.04
N ASP A 240 8.45 -10.86 -18.23
CA ASP A 240 8.33 -11.86 -19.30
C ASP A 240 7.60 -13.10 -18.75
N ALA A 241 6.42 -13.35 -19.27
CA ALA A 241 5.68 -14.56 -18.93
C ALA A 241 6.43 -15.79 -19.47
N LEU A 242 6.52 -16.84 -18.65
CA LEU A 242 7.18 -18.10 -19.05
C LEU A 242 6.34 -18.91 -20.04
N TYR A 243 5.05 -18.62 -20.13
CA TYR A 243 4.08 -19.23 -21.04
C TYR A 243 2.94 -18.24 -21.27
N GLU A 244 2.26 -18.33 -22.42
CA GLU A 244 1.24 -17.35 -22.82
C GLU A 244 -0.06 -17.45 -22.03
N GLN A 245 -0.47 -18.67 -21.67
CA GLN A 245 -1.76 -18.94 -21.06
C GLN A 245 -1.81 -18.48 -19.59
N ILE A 246 -2.82 -17.70 -19.22
CA ILE A 246 -3.14 -17.44 -17.81
C ILE A 246 -3.97 -18.62 -17.27
N MET A 247 -3.50 -19.25 -16.21
CA MET A 247 -4.28 -20.24 -15.48
C MET A 247 -5.43 -19.56 -14.78
N TYR A 248 -6.64 -20.07 -14.97
CA TYR A 248 -7.85 -19.54 -14.35
C TYR A 248 -8.66 -20.68 -13.79
N PHE A 249 -9.00 -20.57 -12.53
CA PHE A 249 -9.79 -21.54 -11.79
C PHE A 249 -10.97 -20.85 -11.14
N GLU A 250 -12.15 -21.46 -11.21
CA GLU A 250 -13.34 -20.98 -10.54
C GLU A 250 -14.18 -22.13 -10.01
N GLY A 251 -14.93 -21.88 -8.95
CA GLY A 251 -15.83 -22.87 -8.40
C GLY A 251 -16.48 -22.43 -7.09
N SER A 252 -17.42 -23.23 -6.61
CA SER A 252 -18.10 -23.00 -5.34
C SER A 252 -18.02 -24.24 -4.47
N LYS A 253 -17.65 -24.06 -3.20
CA LYS A 253 -17.65 -25.13 -2.20
C LYS A 253 -17.94 -24.53 -0.82
N ASN A 254 -18.82 -25.19 -0.05
CA ASN A 254 -19.20 -24.76 1.31
C ASN A 254 -19.69 -23.29 1.37
N ASN A 255 -20.50 -22.86 0.41
CA ASN A 255 -20.97 -21.47 0.24
C ASN A 255 -19.86 -20.43 0.03
N VAL A 256 -18.65 -20.86 -0.32
CA VAL A 256 -17.55 -20.00 -0.71
C VAL A 256 -17.38 -20.12 -2.23
N TYR A 257 -17.54 -19.01 -2.94
CA TYR A 257 -17.18 -18.93 -4.36
C TYR A 257 -15.74 -18.48 -4.46
N VAL A 258 -14.97 -19.17 -5.27
CA VAL A 258 -13.52 -18.98 -5.43
C VAL A 258 -13.21 -18.68 -6.89
N GLU A 259 -12.46 -17.65 -7.14
CA GLU A 259 -11.80 -17.34 -8.42
C GLU A 259 -10.30 -17.17 -8.20
N VAL A 260 -9.49 -17.80 -9.03
CA VAL A 260 -8.04 -17.66 -9.02
C VAL A 260 -7.55 -17.46 -10.45
N ALA A 261 -6.72 -16.45 -10.66
CA ALA A 261 -5.96 -16.28 -11.90
C ALA A 261 -4.47 -16.20 -11.57
N MET A 262 -3.62 -16.90 -12.31
CA MET A 262 -2.18 -16.89 -12.06
C MET A 262 -1.36 -17.17 -13.30
N GLN A 263 -0.10 -16.67 -13.30
CA GLN A 263 0.89 -16.89 -14.34
C GLN A 263 2.30 -16.74 -13.77
N HIS A 264 3.22 -17.63 -14.15
CA HIS A 264 4.64 -17.48 -13.79
C HIS A 264 5.36 -16.62 -14.83
N ASN A 265 6.32 -15.86 -14.38
CA ASN A 265 7.17 -14.97 -15.17
C ASN A 265 8.65 -15.15 -14.79
N ASP A 266 9.52 -14.40 -15.44
CA ASP A 266 10.97 -14.48 -15.31
C ASP A 266 11.54 -13.84 -14.04
N SER A 267 10.74 -13.14 -13.25
CA SER A 267 11.18 -12.46 -12.01
C SER A 267 11.51 -13.46 -10.89
N TYR A 268 12.13 -12.94 -9.83
CA TYR A 268 12.50 -13.74 -8.63
C TYR A 268 11.54 -13.51 -7.45
N ASN A 269 10.64 -12.53 -7.55
CA ASN A 269 9.71 -12.19 -6.49
C ASN A 269 8.32 -12.77 -6.76
N GLU A 270 7.58 -13.12 -5.70
CA GLU A 270 6.15 -13.42 -5.79
C GLU A 270 5.33 -12.13 -5.78
N SER A 271 4.25 -12.08 -6.55
CA SER A 271 3.24 -11.02 -6.58
C SER A 271 1.87 -11.66 -6.41
N VAL A 272 1.50 -11.95 -5.17
CA VAL A 272 0.28 -12.71 -4.81
C VAL A 272 -0.65 -11.83 -4.01
N TYR A 273 -1.83 -11.50 -4.56
CA TYR A 273 -2.82 -10.63 -3.94
C TYR A 273 -4.10 -11.38 -3.67
N SER A 274 -4.68 -11.16 -2.50
CA SER A 274 -5.88 -11.87 -2.05
C SER A 274 -7.00 -10.91 -1.67
N PHE A 275 -8.22 -11.30 -2.05
CA PHE A 275 -9.41 -10.48 -1.90
C PHE A 275 -10.58 -11.30 -1.36
N VAL A 276 -11.42 -10.64 -0.55
CA VAL A 276 -12.65 -11.19 -0.02
C VAL A 276 -13.78 -10.21 -0.28
N ASN A 277 -14.80 -10.59 -1.06
CA ASN A 277 -15.90 -9.70 -1.44
C ASN A 277 -15.38 -8.37 -2.02
N ASN A 278 -14.36 -8.43 -2.88
CA ASN A 278 -13.64 -7.30 -3.50
C ASN A 278 -12.83 -6.41 -2.52
N ILE A 279 -12.71 -6.80 -1.26
CA ILE A 279 -11.86 -6.11 -0.27
C ILE A 279 -10.48 -6.74 -0.31
N ASN A 280 -9.44 -5.92 -0.44
CA ASN A 280 -8.05 -6.35 -0.34
C ASN A 280 -7.73 -6.84 1.07
N THR A 281 -7.06 -7.99 1.17
CA THR A 281 -6.60 -8.58 2.44
C THR A 281 -5.06 -8.67 2.44
N PRO A 282 -4.35 -7.58 2.71
CA PRO A 282 -2.89 -7.54 2.63
C PRO A 282 -2.21 -8.49 3.62
N GLU A 283 -2.82 -8.77 4.76
CA GLU A 283 -2.35 -9.79 5.70
C GLU A 283 -2.81 -11.21 5.33
N GLY A 284 -3.50 -11.37 4.20
CA GLY A 284 -4.00 -12.64 3.69
C GLY A 284 -5.14 -13.21 4.52
N GLY A 285 -4.94 -14.42 5.03
CA GLY A 285 -5.91 -15.16 5.81
C GLY A 285 -6.08 -16.59 5.32
N THR A 286 -7.17 -17.23 5.74
CA THR A 286 -7.42 -18.66 5.50
C THR A 286 -7.48 -19.02 4.02
N HIS A 287 -8.05 -18.17 3.15
CA HIS A 287 -8.12 -18.37 1.70
C HIS A 287 -6.75 -18.37 1.04
N LEU A 288 -5.86 -17.43 1.43
CA LEU A 288 -4.48 -17.39 0.92
C LEU A 288 -3.67 -18.59 1.40
N ILE A 289 -3.88 -19.03 2.65
CA ILE A 289 -3.24 -20.25 3.18
C ILE A 289 -3.70 -21.47 2.37
N GLY A 290 -5.00 -21.59 2.07
CA GLY A 290 -5.54 -22.65 1.22
C GLY A 290 -4.89 -22.67 -0.17
N PHE A 291 -4.76 -21.51 -0.80
CA PHE A 291 -4.10 -21.37 -2.10
C PHE A 291 -2.61 -21.81 -2.05
N LYS A 292 -1.84 -21.30 -1.09
CA LYS A 292 -0.41 -21.65 -0.95
C LYS A 292 -0.20 -23.14 -0.68
N ASN A 293 -1.08 -23.75 0.10
CA ASN A 293 -1.04 -25.22 0.35
C ASN A 293 -1.37 -26.01 -0.91
N ALA A 294 -2.42 -25.66 -1.63
CA ALA A 294 -2.82 -26.29 -2.88
C ALA A 294 -1.69 -26.27 -3.91
N LEU A 295 -1.04 -25.12 -4.11
CA LEU A 295 0.10 -24.99 -5.02
C LEU A 295 1.24 -25.93 -4.61
N THR A 296 1.66 -25.84 -3.35
CA THR A 296 2.82 -26.59 -2.86
C THR A 296 2.61 -28.09 -2.99
N LYS A 297 1.44 -28.58 -2.62
CA LYS A 297 1.09 -30.00 -2.73
C LYS A 297 1.04 -30.44 -4.21
N THR A 298 0.26 -29.76 -5.02
CA THR A 298 -0.01 -30.19 -6.41
C THR A 298 1.23 -30.18 -7.28
N PHE A 299 2.08 -29.17 -7.17
CA PHE A 299 3.35 -29.13 -7.92
C PHE A 299 4.35 -30.20 -7.46
N ASN A 300 4.44 -30.47 -6.15
CA ASN A 300 5.29 -31.57 -5.67
C ASN A 300 4.79 -32.93 -6.14
N ASP A 301 3.47 -33.18 -6.05
CA ASP A 301 2.87 -34.43 -6.52
C ASP A 301 3.14 -34.62 -8.03
N TYR A 302 2.92 -33.56 -8.84
CA TYR A 302 3.20 -33.60 -10.27
C TYR A 302 4.69 -33.87 -10.57
N ALA A 303 5.59 -33.14 -9.91
CA ALA A 303 7.03 -33.26 -10.13
C ALA A 303 7.55 -34.66 -9.75
N ARG A 304 7.02 -35.26 -8.69
CA ARG A 304 7.33 -36.63 -8.27
C ARG A 304 6.80 -37.65 -9.25
N ASN A 305 5.54 -37.59 -9.62
CA ASN A 305 4.89 -38.53 -10.52
C ASN A 305 5.55 -38.53 -11.91
N ASN A 306 6.04 -37.37 -12.37
CA ASN A 306 6.73 -37.23 -13.64
C ASN A 306 8.26 -37.34 -13.53
N LYS A 307 8.81 -37.76 -12.37
CA LYS A 307 10.25 -37.96 -12.14
C LYS A 307 11.12 -36.72 -12.39
N LEU A 308 10.57 -35.51 -12.23
CA LEU A 308 11.30 -34.24 -12.33
C LEU A 308 12.15 -34.01 -11.09
N ILE A 309 11.72 -34.54 -9.95
CA ILE A 309 12.44 -34.59 -8.66
C ILE A 309 12.74 -36.05 -8.37
N LYS A 310 14.01 -36.38 -8.00
CA LYS A 310 14.42 -37.72 -7.64
C LYS A 310 13.87 -38.14 -6.28
N GLU A 311 13.73 -39.44 -6.05
CA GLU A 311 13.19 -39.97 -4.79
C GLU A 311 13.99 -39.57 -3.54
N ASN A 312 15.29 -39.34 -3.68
CA ASN A 312 16.21 -38.95 -2.61
C ASN A 312 16.36 -37.40 -2.48
N GLU A 313 15.75 -36.61 -3.34
CA GLU A 313 15.75 -35.15 -3.25
C GLU A 313 14.60 -34.68 -2.37
N GLU A 314 14.79 -33.55 -1.68
CA GLU A 314 13.74 -32.92 -0.87
C GLU A 314 12.61 -32.36 -1.76
N ASN A 315 11.41 -32.22 -1.20
CA ASN A 315 10.31 -31.54 -1.87
C ASN A 315 10.64 -30.06 -2.07
N LEU A 316 10.06 -29.47 -3.12
CA LEU A 316 10.08 -28.03 -3.34
C LEU A 316 9.34 -27.33 -2.20
N SER A 317 9.92 -26.28 -1.67
CA SER A 317 9.21 -25.42 -0.72
C SER A 317 8.13 -24.58 -1.42
N GLY A 318 7.20 -24.03 -0.65
CA GLY A 318 6.21 -23.12 -1.21
C GLY A 318 6.86 -21.91 -1.89
N ASP A 319 7.94 -21.37 -1.32
CA ASP A 319 8.65 -20.21 -1.87
C ASP A 319 9.35 -20.53 -3.19
N ASP A 320 9.91 -21.76 -3.33
CA ASP A 320 10.50 -22.20 -4.60
C ASP A 320 9.46 -22.24 -5.73
N ILE A 321 8.24 -22.68 -5.42
CA ILE A 321 7.14 -22.79 -6.39
C ILE A 321 6.56 -21.42 -6.74
N ARG A 322 6.56 -20.49 -5.81
CA ARG A 322 6.02 -19.14 -6.00
C ARG A 322 7.04 -18.13 -6.54
N GLU A 323 8.31 -18.52 -6.72
CA GLU A 323 9.28 -17.65 -7.38
C GLU A 323 8.81 -17.24 -8.78
N GLY A 324 8.62 -15.94 -9.00
CA GLY A 324 8.11 -15.40 -10.26
C GLY A 324 6.61 -15.65 -10.50
N LEU A 325 5.84 -15.99 -9.47
CA LEU A 325 4.40 -16.15 -9.58
C LEU A 325 3.68 -14.80 -9.42
N THR A 326 2.83 -14.48 -10.38
CA THR A 326 1.78 -13.45 -10.23
C THR A 326 0.45 -14.17 -10.09
N ALA A 327 -0.29 -13.93 -8.99
CA ALA A 327 -1.57 -14.57 -8.73
C ALA A 327 -2.56 -13.62 -8.04
N ILE A 328 -3.83 -13.72 -8.44
CA ILE A 328 -4.97 -13.07 -7.83
C ILE A 328 -5.89 -14.14 -7.28
N ILE A 329 -6.20 -14.07 -5.99
CA ILE A 329 -7.13 -14.94 -5.30
C ILE A 329 -8.32 -14.10 -4.85
N SER A 330 -9.50 -14.36 -5.39
CA SER A 330 -10.74 -13.69 -5.03
C SER A 330 -11.73 -14.71 -4.48
N VAL A 331 -12.22 -14.49 -3.28
CA VAL A 331 -13.28 -15.30 -2.69
C VAL A 331 -14.51 -14.45 -2.40
N LYS A 332 -15.69 -15.03 -2.58
CA LYS A 332 -16.97 -14.41 -2.23
C LYS A 332 -17.63 -15.27 -1.17
N ILE A 333 -17.90 -14.68 -0.02
CA ILE A 333 -18.43 -15.35 1.18
C ILE A 333 -19.62 -14.52 1.67
N GLU A 334 -20.71 -15.20 2.05
CA GLU A 334 -21.93 -14.53 2.53
C GLU A 334 -21.73 -13.82 3.86
N ASP A 335 -20.99 -14.44 4.78
CA ASP A 335 -20.67 -13.88 6.12
C ASP A 335 -19.16 -13.95 6.41
N PRO A 336 -18.36 -13.05 5.84
CA PRO A 336 -16.92 -13.04 6.07
C PRO A 336 -16.56 -12.52 7.46
N GLN A 337 -15.69 -13.27 8.15
CA GLN A 337 -15.15 -12.93 9.46
C GLN A 337 -13.71 -12.46 9.30
N PHE A 338 -13.46 -11.19 9.61
CA PHE A 338 -12.12 -10.61 9.53
C PHE A 338 -11.50 -10.48 10.93
N GLU A 339 -10.19 -10.60 10.99
CA GLU A 339 -9.42 -10.23 12.16
C GLU A 339 -9.29 -8.70 12.20
N GLY A 340 -10.14 -8.02 12.99
CA GLY A 340 -10.14 -6.56 13.16
C GLY A 340 -11.04 -5.77 12.20
N GLN A 341 -11.25 -4.50 12.55
CA GLN A 341 -12.15 -3.58 11.84
C GLN A 341 -11.63 -3.19 10.44
N THR A 342 -10.32 -3.21 10.23
CA THR A 342 -9.68 -2.83 8.97
C THR A 342 -9.77 -3.91 7.87
N LYS A 343 -10.37 -5.06 8.19
CA LYS A 343 -10.63 -6.17 7.23
C LYS A 343 -9.38 -6.72 6.52
N GLN A 344 -8.21 -6.61 7.13
CA GLN A 344 -6.92 -6.94 6.50
C GLN A 344 -6.65 -8.45 6.39
N LYS A 345 -7.32 -9.27 7.22
CA LYS A 345 -7.09 -10.72 7.28
C LYS A 345 -8.38 -11.50 7.46
N LEU A 346 -8.60 -12.52 6.63
CA LEU A 346 -9.78 -13.39 6.71
C LEU A 346 -9.58 -14.53 7.72
N GLY A 347 -10.57 -14.71 8.60
CA GLY A 347 -10.58 -15.76 9.64
C GLY A 347 -11.38 -17.02 9.30
N ASN A 348 -12.32 -16.97 8.35
CA ASN A 348 -13.23 -18.08 8.00
C ASN A 348 -12.49 -19.38 7.67
N SER A 349 -12.64 -20.42 8.49
CA SER A 349 -11.95 -21.72 8.28
C SER A 349 -12.42 -22.47 7.02
N GLU A 350 -13.69 -22.32 6.63
CA GLU A 350 -14.27 -22.93 5.44
C GLU A 350 -13.62 -22.43 4.15
N ALA A 351 -13.17 -21.16 4.11
CA ALA A 351 -12.50 -20.59 2.96
C ALA A 351 -11.18 -21.31 2.63
N ARG A 352 -10.42 -21.73 3.66
CA ARG A 352 -9.19 -22.49 3.47
C ARG A 352 -9.46 -23.79 2.70
N GLY A 353 -10.46 -24.57 3.17
CA GLY A 353 -10.79 -25.85 2.55
C GLY A 353 -11.39 -25.70 1.16
N ALA A 354 -12.21 -24.67 0.93
CA ALA A 354 -12.80 -24.40 -0.39
C ALA A 354 -11.73 -24.07 -1.42
N VAL A 355 -10.83 -23.13 -1.11
CA VAL A 355 -9.73 -22.74 -2.01
C VAL A 355 -8.76 -23.89 -2.25
N ASP A 356 -8.31 -24.58 -1.21
CA ASP A 356 -7.38 -25.72 -1.33
C ASP A 356 -7.97 -26.79 -2.27
N ASN A 357 -9.21 -27.20 -2.09
CA ASN A 357 -9.84 -28.23 -2.92
C ASN A 357 -10.00 -27.80 -4.39
N ILE A 358 -10.58 -26.61 -4.62
CA ILE A 358 -10.87 -26.12 -5.97
C ILE A 358 -9.56 -25.93 -6.75
N VAL A 359 -8.57 -25.29 -6.12
CA VAL A 359 -7.28 -25.03 -6.77
C VAL A 359 -6.51 -26.34 -7.00
N SER A 360 -6.43 -27.24 -6.02
CA SER A 360 -5.71 -28.53 -6.17
C SER A 360 -6.31 -29.37 -7.31
N GLU A 361 -7.65 -29.47 -7.38
CA GLU A 361 -8.32 -30.24 -8.40
C GLU A 361 -8.08 -29.65 -9.79
N GLN A 362 -8.39 -28.38 -9.99
CA GLN A 362 -8.29 -27.76 -11.32
C GLN A 362 -6.83 -27.57 -11.77
N LEU A 363 -5.91 -27.29 -10.84
CA LEU A 363 -4.49 -27.23 -11.17
C LEU A 363 -3.96 -28.59 -11.58
N THR A 364 -4.37 -29.68 -10.93
CA THR A 364 -3.96 -31.05 -11.34
C THR A 364 -4.39 -31.31 -12.79
N TYR A 365 -5.65 -31.05 -13.15
CA TYR A 365 -6.13 -31.20 -14.53
C TYR A 365 -5.35 -30.29 -15.50
N PHE A 366 -5.07 -29.06 -15.11
CA PHE A 366 -4.31 -28.14 -15.96
C PHE A 366 -2.89 -28.67 -16.25
N LEU A 367 -2.17 -29.14 -15.24
CA LEU A 367 -0.81 -29.65 -15.38
C LEU A 367 -0.75 -30.92 -16.25
N GLU A 368 -1.75 -31.81 -16.11
CA GLU A 368 -1.86 -33.01 -16.94
C GLU A 368 -2.15 -32.68 -18.41
N GLN A 369 -2.99 -31.69 -18.66
CA GLN A 369 -3.33 -31.22 -20.02
C GLN A 369 -2.21 -30.39 -20.67
N ASN A 370 -1.35 -29.76 -19.87
CA ASN A 370 -0.29 -28.84 -20.33
C ASN A 370 1.10 -29.27 -19.84
N PRO A 371 1.61 -30.46 -20.22
CA PRO A 371 2.85 -30.99 -19.66
C PRO A 371 4.09 -30.13 -19.96
N THR A 372 4.09 -29.40 -21.07
CA THR A 372 5.17 -28.45 -21.40
C THR A 372 5.22 -27.28 -20.41
N VAL A 373 4.06 -26.68 -20.10
CA VAL A 373 3.95 -25.60 -19.13
C VAL A 373 4.30 -26.10 -17.73
N ALA A 374 3.78 -27.26 -17.35
CA ALA A 374 4.07 -27.89 -16.07
C ALA A 374 5.58 -28.13 -15.87
N LYS A 375 6.26 -28.61 -16.92
CA LYS A 375 7.72 -28.82 -16.91
C LYS A 375 8.48 -27.50 -16.73
N ILE A 376 8.13 -26.45 -17.46
CA ILE A 376 8.75 -25.11 -17.35
C ILE A 376 8.66 -24.59 -15.91
N ILE A 377 7.49 -24.69 -15.29
CA ILE A 377 7.28 -24.23 -13.91
C ILE A 377 8.09 -25.07 -12.92
N CYS A 378 8.07 -26.40 -13.04
CA CYS A 378 8.84 -27.27 -12.17
C CYS A 378 10.35 -27.03 -12.30
N GLU A 379 10.86 -26.84 -13.52
CA GLU A 379 12.28 -26.54 -13.76
C GLU A 379 12.69 -25.20 -13.13
N LYS A 380 11.84 -24.16 -13.24
CA LYS A 380 12.07 -22.89 -12.54
C LYS A 380 12.11 -23.10 -11.03
N SER A 381 11.13 -23.80 -10.47
CA SER A 381 11.07 -24.08 -9.03
C SER A 381 12.27 -24.87 -8.51
N ILE A 382 12.77 -25.84 -9.29
CA ILE A 382 14.00 -26.59 -8.97
C ILE A 382 15.23 -25.66 -8.99
N MET A 383 15.29 -24.73 -9.96
CA MET A 383 16.37 -23.73 -9.99
C MET A 383 16.30 -22.78 -8.78
N ALA A 384 15.10 -22.38 -8.38
CA ALA A 384 14.87 -21.57 -7.17
C ALA A 384 15.33 -22.30 -5.91
N GLN A 385 14.97 -23.58 -5.75
CA GLN A 385 15.44 -24.45 -4.66
C GLN A 385 16.97 -24.48 -4.57
N ARG A 386 17.64 -24.74 -5.71
CA ARG A 386 19.11 -24.78 -5.75
C ARG A 386 19.76 -23.46 -5.38
N ALA A 387 19.18 -22.34 -5.83
CA ALA A 387 19.65 -21.00 -5.48
C ALA A 387 19.48 -20.73 -3.98
N ARG A 388 18.33 -21.09 -3.39
CA ARG A 388 18.04 -20.97 -1.96
C ARG A 388 18.99 -21.82 -1.11
N GLU A 389 19.25 -23.08 -1.51
CA GLU A 389 20.21 -23.95 -0.82
C GLU A 389 21.64 -23.40 -0.89
N ALA A 390 22.06 -22.88 -2.05
CA ALA A 390 23.37 -22.24 -2.20
C ALA A 390 23.48 -20.98 -1.31
N ALA A 391 22.44 -20.16 -1.26
CA ALA A 391 22.37 -18.99 -0.38
C ALA A 391 22.45 -19.39 1.10
N ARG A 392 21.71 -20.43 1.51
CA ARG A 392 21.77 -20.99 2.87
C ARG A 392 23.18 -21.47 3.25
N LYS A 393 23.83 -22.21 2.37
CA LYS A 393 25.23 -22.64 2.60
C LYS A 393 26.19 -21.46 2.75
N ALA A 394 26.06 -20.46 1.88
CA ALA A 394 26.88 -19.24 1.95
C ALA A 394 26.67 -18.48 3.28
N ARG A 395 25.41 -18.36 3.73
CA ARG A 395 25.05 -17.75 5.00
C ARG A 395 25.63 -18.53 6.19
N ASP A 396 25.50 -19.85 6.22
CA ASP A 396 25.98 -20.69 7.31
C ASP A 396 27.50 -20.66 7.43
N LEU A 397 28.20 -20.60 6.30
CA LEU A 397 29.66 -20.40 6.28
C LEU A 397 30.06 -19.02 6.86
N THR A 398 29.30 -17.99 6.56
CA THR A 398 29.52 -16.64 7.11
C THR A 398 29.26 -16.62 8.62
N ARG A 399 28.16 -17.24 9.08
CA ARG A 399 27.85 -17.36 10.52
C ARG A 399 28.92 -18.13 11.30
N ARG A 400 29.44 -19.24 10.74
CA ARG A 400 30.52 -20.00 11.38
C ARG A 400 31.81 -19.20 11.48
N LYS A 401 32.16 -18.41 10.48
CA LYS A 401 33.31 -17.49 10.54
C LYS A 401 33.12 -16.41 11.60
N SER A 402 31.93 -15.79 11.67
CA SER A 402 31.58 -14.78 12.67
C SER A 402 31.56 -15.33 14.10
N ALA A 403 31.15 -16.57 14.31
CA ALA A 403 31.15 -17.24 15.62
C ALA A 403 32.57 -17.55 16.12
N LEU A 404 33.52 -17.77 15.21
CA LEU A 404 34.93 -17.98 15.54
C LEU A 404 35.71 -16.65 15.74
N GLU A 405 35.21 -15.54 15.18
CA GLU A 405 35.87 -14.22 15.20
C GLU A 405 35.15 -13.20 16.13
N ASN A 406 34.43 -13.61 17.18
CA ASN A 406 33.65 -12.74 18.05
C ASN A 406 32.81 -11.72 17.24
N SER A 407 31.66 -12.13 16.76
CA SER A 407 30.56 -11.32 16.18
C SER A 407 30.97 -9.88 15.76
N SER A 408 31.89 -9.75 14.79
CA SER A 408 32.33 -8.43 14.38
C SER A 408 31.29 -7.79 13.48
N LEU A 409 30.73 -6.69 13.94
CA LEU A 409 30.01 -5.74 13.11
C LEU A 409 30.87 -5.37 11.88
N PRO A 410 30.25 -4.94 10.77
CA PRO A 410 31.02 -4.55 9.59
C PRO A 410 32.13 -3.56 9.97
N GLY A 411 33.37 -3.83 9.59
CA GLY A 411 34.51 -2.99 9.99
C GLY A 411 34.42 -1.52 9.56
N LYS A 412 33.51 -1.22 8.59
CA LYS A 412 33.21 0.14 8.16
C LYS A 412 32.11 0.83 8.98
N LEU A 413 31.33 0.08 9.79
CA LEU A 413 30.30 0.64 10.65
C LEU A 413 30.93 1.40 11.81
N ALA A 414 30.60 2.69 11.94
CA ALA A 414 30.85 3.46 13.14
C ALA A 414 29.61 3.38 14.04
N ASP A 415 29.58 2.41 14.94
CA ASP A 415 28.42 2.14 15.81
C ASP A 415 28.25 3.20 16.91
N CYS A 416 27.07 3.30 17.51
CA CYS A 416 26.80 4.13 18.68
C CYS A 416 27.03 3.36 19.98
N SER A 417 27.12 4.09 21.08
CA SER A 417 27.46 3.50 22.40
C SER A 417 26.23 3.07 23.19
N ASP A 418 25.06 3.64 22.94
CA ASP A 418 23.80 3.23 23.57
C ASP A 418 23.43 1.80 23.11
N LYS A 419 22.86 1.03 24.02
CA LYS A 419 22.45 -0.37 23.79
C LYS A 419 20.94 -0.54 23.61
N ASP A 420 20.16 0.50 23.94
CA ASP A 420 18.71 0.46 23.74
C ASP A 420 18.40 0.88 22.28
N PRO A 421 17.85 -0.04 21.45
CA PRO A 421 17.53 0.28 20.06
C PRO A 421 16.58 1.47 19.90
N LYS A 422 15.71 1.73 20.87
CA LYS A 422 14.74 2.84 20.83
C LYS A 422 15.39 4.21 20.83
N ASN A 423 16.60 4.31 21.37
CA ASN A 423 17.39 5.55 21.42
C ASN A 423 18.33 5.68 20.23
N CYS A 424 18.54 4.60 19.48
CA CYS A 424 19.57 4.51 18.45
C CYS A 424 19.01 4.70 17.05
N GLU A 425 19.81 5.32 16.19
CA GLU A 425 19.53 5.47 14.77
C GLU A 425 20.78 5.23 13.94
N ILE A 426 20.60 4.74 12.72
CA ILE A 426 21.69 4.48 11.78
C ILE A 426 21.53 5.31 10.52
N TYR A 427 22.58 6.01 10.13
CA TYR A 427 22.67 6.68 8.84
C TYR A 427 23.40 5.81 7.84
N ILE A 428 22.74 5.53 6.73
CA ILE A 428 23.35 4.88 5.55
C ILE A 428 23.82 6.00 4.63
N VAL A 429 25.13 6.12 4.44
CA VAL A 429 25.75 7.27 3.78
C VAL A 429 26.45 6.84 2.50
N GLU A 430 26.33 7.64 1.45
CA GLU A 430 27.01 7.41 0.20
C GLU A 430 28.52 7.74 0.30
N GLY A 431 29.35 6.74 0.06
CA GLY A 431 30.79 6.87 -0.05
C GLY A 431 31.53 7.10 1.27
N ASP A 432 32.85 6.94 1.20
CA ASP A 432 33.74 7.09 2.37
C ASP A 432 33.96 8.58 2.73
N SER A 433 33.84 9.51 1.77
CA SER A 433 34.03 10.96 2.00
C SER A 433 32.89 11.52 2.86
N ALA A 434 31.66 11.40 2.42
CA ALA A 434 30.47 11.81 3.20
C ALA A 434 30.39 11.03 4.52
N GLY A 435 30.76 9.73 4.49
CA GLY A 435 30.91 8.90 5.69
C GLY A 435 31.92 9.46 6.71
N GLY A 436 32.99 10.09 6.27
CA GLY A 436 33.97 10.75 7.11
C GLY A 436 33.41 11.99 7.83
N SER A 437 32.76 12.88 7.09
CA SER A 437 32.07 14.05 7.63
C SER A 437 30.99 13.66 8.61
N ALA A 438 30.12 12.68 8.24
CA ALA A 438 29.06 12.18 9.10
C ALA A 438 29.58 11.52 10.39
N LYS A 439 30.66 10.74 10.33
CA LYS A 439 31.31 10.17 11.54
C LYS A 439 31.84 11.23 12.51
N THR A 440 32.26 12.37 11.99
CA THR A 440 32.71 13.49 12.81
C THR A 440 31.54 14.27 13.39
N ALA A 441 30.52 14.51 12.60
CA ALA A 441 29.31 15.27 12.93
C ALA A 441 28.43 14.60 13.99
N ARG A 442 28.28 13.26 13.94
CA ARG A 442 27.28 12.48 14.67
C ARG A 442 27.34 12.60 16.20
N SER A 443 26.22 12.39 16.86
CA SER A 443 26.17 11.99 18.27
C SER A 443 26.69 10.55 18.41
N ARG A 444 27.87 10.39 19.05
CA ARG A 444 28.44 9.06 19.27
C ARG A 444 27.59 8.19 20.21
N ALA A 445 26.75 8.81 21.01
CA ALA A 445 25.90 8.09 21.97
C ALA A 445 24.83 7.32 21.23
N THR A 446 24.11 7.96 20.28
CA THR A 446 22.85 7.45 19.72
C THR A 446 22.87 7.25 18.20
N GLN A 447 23.86 7.81 17.48
CA GLN A 447 23.91 7.76 16.02
C GLN A 447 25.03 6.87 15.51
N ALA A 448 24.69 5.89 14.67
CA ALA A 448 25.62 5.04 13.96
C ALA A 448 25.74 5.48 12.49
N ILE A 449 26.91 5.27 11.88
CA ILE A 449 27.16 5.59 10.46
C ILE A 449 27.66 4.35 9.73
N LEU A 450 26.97 3.99 8.65
CA LEU A 450 27.38 2.94 7.73
C LEU A 450 27.61 3.53 6.34
N PRO A 451 28.86 3.79 5.92
CA PRO A 451 29.16 4.21 4.56
C PRO A 451 29.03 3.03 3.59
N LEU A 452 28.38 3.27 2.45
CA LEU A 452 28.27 2.32 1.34
C LEU A 452 29.18 2.76 0.19
N ARG A 453 29.88 1.81 -0.43
CA ARG A 453 30.78 2.09 -1.56
C ARG A 453 30.04 1.99 -2.89
N GLY A 454 29.55 3.12 -3.36
CA GLY A 454 28.89 3.23 -4.65
C GLY A 454 27.51 2.56 -4.69
N LYS A 455 27.04 2.28 -5.91
CA LYS A 455 25.72 1.67 -6.16
C LYS A 455 25.69 0.22 -5.68
N ILE A 456 24.74 -0.11 -4.82
CA ILE A 456 24.54 -1.50 -4.37
C ILE A 456 23.93 -2.34 -5.48
N LEU A 457 23.94 -3.67 -5.30
CA LEU A 457 23.30 -4.60 -6.22
C LEU A 457 21.79 -4.28 -6.34
N ASN A 458 21.29 -4.17 -7.57
CA ASN A 458 19.85 -4.13 -7.80
C ASN A 458 19.24 -5.52 -7.54
N VAL A 459 18.55 -5.64 -6.42
CA VAL A 459 17.98 -6.92 -5.97
C VAL A 459 16.77 -7.35 -6.78
N GLU A 460 16.11 -6.44 -7.50
CA GLU A 460 15.01 -6.78 -8.41
C GLU A 460 15.48 -7.71 -9.55
N LYS A 461 16.75 -7.62 -9.92
CA LYS A 461 17.39 -8.37 -11.01
C LYS A 461 18.32 -9.51 -10.53
N ALA A 462 18.31 -9.81 -9.23
CA ALA A 462 19.32 -10.70 -8.66
C ALA A 462 18.70 -11.86 -7.88
N ARG A 463 19.25 -13.04 -8.06
CA ARG A 463 18.93 -14.20 -7.25
C ARG A 463 19.46 -14.05 -5.81
N LEU A 464 18.83 -14.78 -4.90
CA LEU A 464 19.12 -14.72 -3.47
C LEU A 464 20.60 -15.04 -3.13
N ASP A 465 21.23 -15.98 -3.86
CA ASP A 465 22.64 -16.33 -3.68
C ASP A 465 23.59 -15.15 -3.99
N LYS A 466 23.30 -14.36 -5.02
CA LYS A 466 24.04 -13.14 -5.36
C LYS A 466 23.82 -12.01 -4.34
N ILE A 467 22.60 -11.92 -3.83
CA ILE A 467 22.23 -10.94 -2.78
C ILE A 467 23.07 -11.20 -1.53
N TYR A 468 23.09 -12.44 -1.04
CA TYR A 468 23.93 -12.82 0.09
C TYR A 468 25.46 -12.76 -0.20
N ALA A 469 25.87 -12.82 -1.47
CA ALA A 469 27.27 -12.65 -1.84
C ALA A 469 27.73 -11.17 -1.84
N ASN A 470 26.81 -10.21 -2.00
CA ASN A 470 27.13 -8.79 -2.09
C ASN A 470 27.62 -8.24 -0.73
N ALA A 471 28.77 -7.58 -0.71
CA ALA A 471 29.40 -7.11 0.52
C ALA A 471 28.62 -5.96 1.19
N GLU A 472 28.05 -5.05 0.38
CA GLU A 472 27.30 -3.89 0.89
C GLU A 472 25.96 -4.33 1.50
N ILE A 473 25.25 -5.26 0.85
CA ILE A 473 24.03 -5.86 1.38
C ILE A 473 24.30 -6.63 2.67
N LYS A 474 25.37 -7.43 2.72
CA LYS A 474 25.79 -8.11 3.95
C LYS A 474 26.04 -7.14 5.09
N ALA A 475 26.69 -6.01 4.80
CA ALA A 475 26.97 -5.00 5.80
C ALA A 475 25.67 -4.42 6.37
N MET A 476 24.67 -4.14 5.53
CA MET A 476 23.36 -3.65 5.98
C MET A 476 22.61 -4.71 6.82
N ILE A 477 22.53 -5.97 6.34
CA ILE A 477 21.87 -7.07 7.08
C ILE A 477 22.49 -7.23 8.47
N THR A 478 23.84 -7.20 8.55
CA THR A 478 24.57 -7.36 9.82
C THR A 478 24.37 -6.14 10.72
N ALA A 479 24.38 -4.93 10.16
CA ALA A 479 24.19 -3.69 10.91
C ALA A 479 22.78 -3.61 11.50
N PHE A 480 21.74 -3.90 10.73
CA PHE A 480 20.35 -3.85 11.18
C PHE A 480 20.04 -4.93 12.21
N GLY A 481 20.61 -6.13 12.04
CA GLY A 481 20.46 -7.27 12.96
C GLY A 481 19.22 -8.12 12.73
N THR A 482 18.27 -7.68 11.94
CA THR A 482 16.95 -8.32 11.71
C THR A 482 16.99 -9.61 10.87
N GLY A 483 18.09 -9.85 10.11
CA GLY A 483 18.04 -10.83 9.04
C GLY A 483 17.22 -10.35 7.85
N ILE A 484 17.00 -11.24 6.87
CA ILE A 484 16.15 -10.97 5.69
C ILE A 484 15.33 -12.21 5.34
N HIS A 485 14.23 -12.03 4.60
CA HIS A 485 13.37 -13.11 4.09
C HIS A 485 12.83 -13.99 5.24
N GLU A 486 13.02 -15.32 5.18
CA GLU A 486 12.59 -16.27 6.21
C GLU A 486 13.24 -16.05 7.60
N ASP A 487 14.42 -15.42 7.64
CA ASP A 487 15.14 -15.13 8.89
C ASP A 487 14.80 -13.76 9.47
N PHE A 488 13.92 -13.00 8.81
CA PHE A 488 13.59 -11.66 9.26
C PHE A 488 12.86 -11.69 10.61
N ASP A 489 13.40 -10.94 11.55
CA ASP A 489 12.88 -10.82 12.91
C ASP A 489 13.03 -9.36 13.36
N ILE A 490 11.90 -8.65 13.41
CA ILE A 490 11.86 -7.22 13.77
C ILE A 490 12.34 -6.95 15.19
N ASP A 491 12.12 -7.89 16.12
CA ASP A 491 12.52 -7.75 17.53
C ASP A 491 14.05 -7.69 17.70
N LYS A 492 14.79 -8.09 16.67
CA LYS A 492 16.26 -8.00 16.62
C LYS A 492 16.79 -6.71 16.01
N LEU A 493 15.90 -5.77 15.65
CA LEU A 493 16.31 -4.48 15.10
C LEU A 493 17.18 -3.71 16.10
N ARG A 494 18.34 -3.26 15.64
CA ARG A 494 19.34 -2.58 16.49
C ARG A 494 19.18 -1.06 16.54
N TYR A 495 18.38 -0.48 15.64
CA TYR A 495 18.21 0.97 15.52
C TYR A 495 16.73 1.29 15.25
N ASP A 496 16.13 2.16 16.04
CA ASP A 496 14.75 2.62 15.86
C ASP A 496 14.55 3.31 14.50
N LYS A 497 15.55 4.04 14.01
CA LYS A 497 15.51 4.72 12.72
C LYS A 497 16.65 4.28 11.81
N ILE A 498 16.28 3.90 10.59
CA ILE A 498 17.22 3.67 9.47
C ILE A 498 17.05 4.86 8.54
N ILE A 499 18.09 5.70 8.48
CA ILE A 499 18.06 6.96 7.76
C ILE A 499 18.96 6.85 6.54
N ILE A 500 18.38 6.93 5.35
CA ILE A 500 19.10 6.96 4.08
C ILE A 500 19.52 8.41 3.83
N MET A 501 20.81 8.64 3.74
CA MET A 501 21.42 9.96 3.53
C MET A 501 22.38 9.90 2.35
N THR A 502 21.88 10.26 1.18
CA THR A 502 22.60 10.28 -0.11
C THR A 502 22.76 11.71 -0.61
N ASP A 503 23.66 11.91 -1.57
CA ASP A 503 23.85 13.19 -2.23
C ASP A 503 22.57 13.66 -2.95
N ALA A 504 22.41 14.97 -3.09
CA ALA A 504 21.23 15.57 -3.71
C ALA A 504 21.33 15.60 -5.25
N ASP A 505 21.94 14.59 -5.85
CA ASP A 505 22.12 14.42 -7.28
C ASP A 505 21.41 13.16 -7.82
N VAL A 506 21.51 12.93 -9.13
CA VAL A 506 20.88 11.78 -9.79
C VAL A 506 21.46 10.43 -9.34
N ASP A 507 22.73 10.38 -8.98
CA ASP A 507 23.39 9.17 -8.49
C ASP A 507 22.94 8.84 -7.06
N GLY A 508 22.87 9.85 -6.19
CA GLY A 508 22.34 9.70 -4.83
C GLY A 508 20.87 9.27 -4.83
N ALA A 509 20.05 9.85 -5.69
CA ALA A 509 18.65 9.42 -5.87
C ALA A 509 18.55 7.95 -6.33
N HIS A 510 19.44 7.50 -7.22
CA HIS A 510 19.50 6.11 -7.67
C HIS A 510 19.95 5.18 -6.53
N ILE A 511 20.96 5.56 -5.74
CA ILE A 511 21.40 4.76 -4.58
C ILE A 511 20.29 4.64 -3.54
N ALA A 512 19.59 5.73 -3.23
CA ALA A 512 18.42 5.70 -2.35
C ALA A 512 17.34 4.73 -2.88
N THR A 513 17.04 4.77 -4.19
CA THR A 513 16.08 3.86 -4.81
C THR A 513 16.53 2.40 -4.73
N LEU A 514 17.80 2.08 -4.94
CA LEU A 514 18.33 0.73 -4.78
C LEU A 514 18.19 0.23 -3.34
N MET A 515 18.46 1.09 -2.35
CA MET A 515 18.28 0.76 -0.93
C MET A 515 16.82 0.53 -0.59
N LEU A 516 15.92 1.39 -1.05
CA LEU A 516 14.47 1.22 -0.86
C LEU A 516 13.97 -0.05 -1.53
N THR A 517 14.48 -0.40 -2.72
CA THR A 517 14.15 -1.66 -3.38
C THR A 517 14.57 -2.86 -2.52
N PHE A 518 15.78 -2.83 -1.94
CA PHE A 518 16.24 -3.88 -1.05
C PHE A 518 15.38 -4.00 0.21
N ILE A 519 15.09 -2.89 0.88
CA ILE A 519 14.27 -2.90 2.10
C ILE A 519 12.84 -3.36 1.78
N TYR A 520 12.24 -2.86 0.71
CA TYR A 520 10.89 -3.23 0.29
C TYR A 520 10.78 -4.74 -0.01
N ARG A 521 11.75 -5.32 -0.73
CA ARG A 521 11.71 -6.74 -1.13
C ARG A 521 12.04 -7.70 0.01
N PHE A 522 12.91 -7.33 0.94
CA PHE A 522 13.48 -8.28 1.92
C PHE A 522 13.21 -7.95 3.37
N MET A 523 12.75 -6.73 3.66
CA MET A 523 12.49 -6.23 5.02
C MET A 523 11.27 -5.27 5.04
N PRO A 524 10.11 -5.58 4.39
CA PRO A 524 8.99 -4.64 4.25
C PRO A 524 8.44 -4.16 5.59
N GLU A 525 8.52 -4.98 6.64
CA GLU A 525 8.08 -4.62 7.98
C GLU A 525 8.81 -3.40 8.56
N LEU A 526 10.07 -3.16 8.18
CA LEU A 526 10.78 -1.94 8.57
C LEU A 526 10.09 -0.66 8.06
N ILE A 527 9.48 -0.73 6.86
CA ILE A 527 8.72 0.39 6.30
C ILE A 527 7.33 0.47 6.98
N ARG A 528 6.61 -0.65 7.09
CA ARG A 528 5.26 -0.70 7.68
C ARG A 528 5.25 -0.19 9.12
N GLN A 529 6.24 -0.56 9.92
CA GLN A 529 6.37 -0.11 11.30
C GLN A 529 7.01 1.28 11.43
N GLY A 530 7.48 1.87 10.31
CA GLY A 530 7.92 3.26 10.25
C GLY A 530 9.34 3.51 10.72
N HIS A 531 10.23 2.56 10.51
CA HIS A 531 11.64 2.67 10.87
C HIS A 531 12.51 3.27 9.76
N VAL A 532 11.99 3.47 8.52
CA VAL A 532 12.77 3.91 7.37
C VAL A 532 12.50 5.38 7.04
N TYR A 533 13.57 6.14 6.87
CA TYR A 533 13.54 7.59 6.61
C TYR A 533 14.53 7.98 5.51
N LEU A 534 14.20 9.05 4.79
CA LEU A 534 15.12 9.77 3.91
C LEU A 534 15.53 11.06 4.60
N ALA A 535 16.83 11.32 4.76
CA ALA A 535 17.34 12.60 5.20
C ALA A 535 17.18 13.63 4.07
N LYS A 536 16.79 14.85 4.42
CA LYS A 536 16.68 15.96 3.49
C LYS A 536 17.75 17.01 3.84
N PRO A 537 18.97 16.94 3.26
CA PRO A 537 19.97 17.99 3.41
C PRO A 537 19.54 19.26 2.68
N PRO A 538 20.05 20.44 3.06
CA PRO A 538 19.79 21.68 2.33
C PRO A 538 20.43 21.64 0.93
N LEU A 539 19.76 22.26 -0.04
CA LEU A 539 20.28 22.43 -1.40
C LEU A 539 21.17 23.67 -1.51
N TYR A 540 20.89 24.69 -0.72
CA TYR A 540 21.59 25.97 -0.77
C TYR A 540 22.02 26.46 0.60
N LYS A 541 23.20 27.09 0.63
CA LYS A 541 23.67 27.93 1.71
C LYS A 541 23.73 29.35 1.22
N LEU A 542 23.08 30.28 1.91
CA LEU A 542 23.17 31.72 1.70
C LEU A 542 23.98 32.34 2.86
N GLU A 543 25.03 33.06 2.55
CA GLU A 543 25.80 33.83 3.52
C GLU A 543 25.72 35.33 3.20
N LYS A 544 25.33 36.15 4.18
CA LYS A 544 25.33 37.60 4.11
C LYS A 544 25.67 38.20 5.47
N ASN A 545 26.65 39.10 5.53
CA ASN A 545 27.07 39.80 6.75
C ASN A 545 27.37 38.85 7.92
N LYS A 546 28.01 37.70 7.67
CA LYS A 546 28.33 36.64 8.65
C LYS A 546 27.09 35.89 9.19
N GLN A 547 25.92 36.15 8.69
CA GLN A 547 24.75 35.34 8.94
C GLN A 547 24.60 34.28 7.84
N VAL A 548 24.14 33.09 8.22
CA VAL A 548 23.99 31.95 7.33
C VAL A 548 22.55 31.48 7.37
N TRP A 549 21.98 31.24 6.18
CA TRP A 549 20.67 30.62 6.00
C TRP A 549 20.84 29.39 5.11
N TYR A 550 19.99 28.40 5.34
CA TYR A 550 19.90 27.21 4.54
C TYR A 550 18.55 27.13 3.86
N ALA A 551 18.51 26.74 2.59
CA ALA A 551 17.28 26.54 1.83
C ALA A 551 17.23 25.11 1.27
N TYR A 552 16.08 24.48 1.37
CA TYR A 552 15.79 23.09 0.99
C TYR A 552 15.04 22.98 -0.33
N SER A 553 14.70 24.13 -0.95
CA SER A 553 14.11 24.23 -2.30
C SER A 553 14.46 25.58 -2.93
N ASP A 554 14.20 25.70 -4.25
CA ASP A 554 14.39 26.97 -4.97
C ASP A 554 13.40 28.04 -4.45
N GLU A 555 12.16 27.66 -4.18
CA GLU A 555 11.14 28.54 -3.63
C GLU A 555 11.55 29.08 -2.25
N GLU A 556 12.15 28.23 -1.41
CA GLU A 556 12.63 28.64 -0.10
C GLU A 556 13.82 29.59 -0.21
N LEU A 557 14.74 29.34 -1.14
CA LEU A 557 15.84 30.26 -1.43
C LEU A 557 15.31 31.62 -1.88
N ASP A 558 14.33 31.66 -2.78
CA ASP A 558 13.71 32.89 -3.24
C ASP A 558 12.98 33.66 -2.13
N ARG A 559 12.33 32.93 -1.21
CA ARG A 559 11.71 33.53 -0.02
C ARG A 559 12.77 34.20 0.86
N ILE A 560 13.85 33.48 1.21
CA ILE A 560 14.95 33.99 2.03
C ILE A 560 15.59 35.21 1.36
N LEU A 561 15.85 35.15 0.04
CA LEU A 561 16.40 36.28 -0.71
C LEU A 561 15.46 37.51 -0.71
N SER A 562 14.16 37.29 -0.68
CA SER A 562 13.17 38.37 -0.60
C SER A 562 13.18 39.05 0.78
N GLU A 563 13.44 38.30 1.84
CA GLU A 563 13.52 38.82 3.23
C GLU A 563 14.86 39.50 3.51
N VAL A 564 15.97 38.91 3.05
CA VAL A 564 17.33 39.37 3.32
C VAL A 564 17.79 40.48 2.36
N GLY A 565 17.10 40.59 1.21
CA GLY A 565 17.38 41.49 0.09
C GLY A 565 18.37 40.90 -0.91
N ARG A 566 18.07 41.08 -2.21
CA ARG A 566 18.93 40.62 -3.33
C ARG A 566 19.98 41.66 -3.66
N ASP A 567 21.20 41.51 -3.13
CA ASP A 567 22.32 42.37 -3.40
C ASP A 567 23.62 41.61 -3.70
N GLN A 568 24.67 42.32 -4.08
CA GLN A 568 25.96 41.71 -4.43
C GLN A 568 26.72 41.10 -3.24
N ASN A 569 26.27 41.32 -2.01
CA ASN A 569 26.92 40.77 -0.81
C ASN A 569 26.36 39.36 -0.48
N ASN A 570 25.40 38.90 -1.22
CA ASN A 570 24.87 37.55 -1.04
C ASN A 570 25.82 36.51 -1.67
N LYS A 571 26.39 35.64 -0.82
CA LYS A 571 27.16 34.49 -1.26
C LYS A 571 26.23 33.27 -1.23
N ILE A 572 25.83 32.79 -2.40
CA ILE A 572 24.99 31.59 -2.54
C ILE A 572 25.90 30.44 -2.95
N GLN A 573 25.90 29.37 -2.17
CA GLN A 573 26.54 28.10 -2.49
C GLN A 573 25.43 27.06 -2.71
N ARG A 574 25.46 26.39 -3.88
CA ARG A 574 24.63 25.21 -4.13
C ARG A 574 25.44 23.98 -3.74
N TYR A 575 24.90 23.15 -2.85
CA TYR A 575 25.52 21.87 -2.49
C TYR A 575 25.19 20.82 -3.57
N LYS A 576 26.19 20.15 -4.10
CA LYS A 576 26.05 19.02 -5.02
C LYS A 576 26.14 17.67 -4.32
N GLY A 577 26.83 17.64 -3.17
CA GLY A 577 26.97 16.43 -2.38
C GLY A 577 27.28 16.73 -0.91
N LEU A 578 27.00 15.74 -0.06
CA LEU A 578 27.22 15.79 1.39
C LEU A 578 28.69 15.97 1.76
N GLY A 579 29.59 15.53 0.87
CA GLY A 579 31.05 15.72 1.05
C GLY A 579 31.53 17.18 0.96
N GLU A 580 30.69 18.11 0.46
CA GLU A 580 30.97 19.54 0.43
C GLU A 580 30.63 20.24 1.75
N MET A 581 29.91 19.57 2.65
CA MET A 581 29.58 20.08 3.98
C MET A 581 30.66 19.70 4.98
N ASP A 582 31.07 20.67 5.80
CA ASP A 582 31.83 20.35 6.99
C ASP A 582 30.95 19.66 8.07
N ALA A 583 31.59 19.11 9.10
CA ALA A 583 30.91 18.34 10.13
C ALA A 583 29.84 19.16 10.90
N ASP A 584 30.15 20.45 11.17
CA ASP A 584 29.25 21.33 11.92
C ASP A 584 28.01 21.68 11.08
N GLN A 585 28.18 21.95 9.77
CA GLN A 585 27.10 22.20 8.84
C GLN A 585 26.20 20.97 8.69
N LEU A 586 26.80 19.79 8.56
CA LEU A 586 26.07 18.54 8.43
C LEU A 586 25.27 18.20 9.71
N TRP A 587 25.84 18.47 10.87
CA TRP A 587 25.16 18.37 12.14
C TRP A 587 23.97 19.32 12.20
N ASP A 588 24.21 20.62 12.04
CA ASP A 588 23.18 21.65 12.24
C ASP A 588 22.00 21.58 11.28
N THR A 589 22.17 20.98 10.10
CA THR A 589 21.14 20.96 9.05
C THR A 589 20.49 19.60 8.85
N THR A 590 21.22 18.48 9.12
CA THR A 590 20.80 17.16 8.64
C THR A 590 20.84 16.08 9.72
N MET A 591 21.67 16.22 10.75
CA MET A 591 21.85 15.16 11.76
C MET A 591 21.35 15.52 13.16
N ASP A 592 21.24 16.82 13.50
CA ASP A 592 20.68 17.26 14.78
C ASP A 592 19.20 16.86 14.88
N PRO A 593 18.81 16.00 15.84
CA PRO A 593 17.43 15.56 15.99
C PRO A 593 16.39 16.69 16.14
N GLU A 594 16.83 17.87 16.66
CA GLU A 594 15.93 19.01 16.89
C GLU A 594 15.72 19.89 15.64
N LYS A 595 16.64 19.83 14.65
CA LYS A 595 16.64 20.74 13.49
C LYS A 595 16.44 20.05 12.15
N ARG A 596 16.84 18.78 12.05
CA ARG A 596 16.85 18.02 10.79
C ARG A 596 15.45 17.79 10.23
N ILE A 597 15.38 17.63 8.91
CA ILE A 597 14.17 17.22 8.20
C ILE A 597 14.34 15.76 7.77
N LEU A 598 13.44 14.90 8.25
CA LEU A 598 13.36 13.51 7.85
C LEU A 598 12.03 13.24 7.15
N LEU A 599 12.09 12.59 5.99
CA LEU A 599 10.93 12.12 5.26
C LEU A 599 10.71 10.64 5.61
N ARG A 600 9.63 10.33 6.30
CA ARG A 600 9.27 8.94 6.62
C ARG A 600 8.82 8.22 5.35
N VAL A 601 9.38 7.05 5.11
CA VAL A 601 8.95 6.17 4.02
C VAL A 601 7.74 5.36 4.48
N ASN A 602 6.66 5.40 3.72
CA ASN A 602 5.43 4.67 3.99
C ASN A 602 5.05 3.82 2.78
N ILE A 603 4.40 2.70 3.04
CA ILE A 603 3.70 1.89 2.03
C ILE A 603 2.21 2.02 2.31
N ASN A 604 1.45 2.39 1.29
CA ASN A 604 0.00 2.26 1.36
C ASN A 604 -0.35 0.80 1.03
N GLU A 605 -0.76 0.04 2.04
CA GLU A 605 -1.11 -1.38 1.90
C GLU A 605 -2.29 -1.61 0.94
N GLU A 606 -3.17 -0.61 0.79
CA GLU A 606 -4.28 -0.65 -0.16
C GLU A 606 -3.83 -0.53 -1.62
N GLU A 607 -2.59 -0.07 -1.86
CA GLU A 607 -1.97 0.12 -3.18
C GLU A 607 -0.78 -0.81 -3.41
N GLU A 608 -0.64 -1.88 -2.63
CA GLU A 608 0.55 -2.76 -2.65
C GLU A 608 0.83 -3.32 -4.06
N SER A 609 -0.21 -3.66 -4.83
CA SER A 609 -0.09 -4.14 -6.20
C SER A 609 0.54 -3.09 -7.14
N GLU A 610 0.20 -1.82 -6.98
CA GLU A 610 0.74 -0.72 -7.78
C GLU A 610 2.15 -0.33 -7.33
N VAL A 611 2.44 -0.43 -6.03
CA VAL A 611 3.80 -0.25 -5.49
C VAL A 611 4.73 -1.33 -6.06
N ASP A 612 4.32 -2.60 -6.01
CA ASP A 612 5.08 -3.71 -6.61
C ASP A 612 5.32 -3.50 -8.11
N LEU A 613 4.27 -3.14 -8.85
CA LEU A 613 4.36 -2.83 -10.27
C LEU A 613 5.31 -1.66 -10.56
N THR A 614 5.33 -0.64 -9.70
CA THR A 614 6.24 0.50 -9.83
C THR A 614 7.69 0.07 -9.66
N PHE A 615 8.01 -0.72 -8.62
CA PHE A 615 9.36 -1.27 -8.45
C PHE A 615 9.76 -2.16 -9.63
N ASN A 616 8.89 -3.05 -10.09
CA ASN A 616 9.14 -3.88 -11.29
C ASN A 616 9.39 -3.02 -12.54
N THR A 617 8.60 -1.97 -12.76
CA THR A 617 8.74 -1.08 -13.93
C THR A 617 10.05 -0.30 -13.89
N LEU A 618 10.39 0.28 -12.73
CA LEU A 618 11.56 1.16 -12.60
C LEU A 618 12.87 0.38 -12.43
N MET A 619 12.84 -0.72 -11.70
CA MET A 619 14.04 -1.47 -11.30
C MET A 619 14.19 -2.81 -12.01
N GLY A 620 13.16 -3.30 -12.70
CA GLY A 620 13.15 -4.56 -13.45
C GLY A 620 14.04 -4.54 -14.71
N ASP A 621 14.14 -5.67 -15.40
CA ASP A 621 15.02 -5.84 -16.56
C ASP A 621 14.51 -5.13 -17.82
N LYS A 622 13.19 -4.99 -17.99
CA LYS A 622 12.61 -4.39 -19.19
C LYS A 622 12.83 -2.89 -19.26
N VAL A 623 13.35 -2.44 -20.39
CA VAL A 623 13.62 -1.02 -20.65
C VAL A 623 12.35 -0.30 -21.12
N GLU A 624 11.54 -0.93 -21.96
CA GLU A 624 10.38 -0.30 -22.60
C GLU A 624 9.31 0.19 -21.61
N PRO A 625 8.88 -0.59 -20.60
CA PRO A 625 7.94 -0.09 -19.59
C PRO A 625 8.48 1.13 -18.83
N ARG A 626 9.80 1.13 -18.55
CA ARG A 626 10.46 2.27 -17.91
C ARG A 626 10.50 3.50 -18.78
N ARG A 627 10.78 3.34 -20.09
CA ARG A 627 10.75 4.42 -21.07
C ARG A 627 9.36 5.06 -21.13
N ILE A 628 8.32 4.23 -21.26
CA ILE A 628 6.93 4.70 -21.27
C ILE A 628 6.59 5.45 -19.98
N PHE A 629 6.98 4.90 -18.81
CA PHE A 629 6.76 5.56 -17.52
C PHE A 629 7.41 6.95 -17.49
N ILE A 630 8.66 7.10 -17.97
CA ILE A 630 9.37 8.37 -18.01
C ILE A 630 8.65 9.35 -18.95
N GLU A 631 8.24 8.93 -20.15
CA GLU A 631 7.54 9.77 -21.12
C GLU A 631 6.19 10.27 -20.60
N GLU A 632 5.41 9.40 -19.96
CA GLU A 632 4.11 9.76 -19.38
C GLU A 632 4.21 10.75 -18.20
N ASN A 633 5.30 10.66 -17.41
CA ASN A 633 5.50 11.46 -16.21
C ASN A 633 6.43 12.67 -16.42
N ALA A 634 7.07 12.81 -17.58
CA ALA A 634 8.03 13.89 -17.85
C ALA A 634 7.44 15.30 -17.64
N LYS A 635 6.17 15.50 -17.93
CA LYS A 635 5.46 16.78 -17.74
C LYS A 635 5.31 17.20 -16.27
N PHE A 636 5.47 16.28 -15.34
CA PHE A 636 5.37 16.57 -13.90
C PHE A 636 6.72 16.85 -13.25
N VAL A 637 7.82 16.65 -13.98
CA VAL A 637 9.17 16.92 -13.49
C VAL A 637 9.38 18.43 -13.44
N LYS A 638 9.58 18.97 -12.24
CA LYS A 638 9.80 20.41 -12.01
C LYS A 638 11.28 20.80 -12.00
N ASN A 639 12.14 19.89 -11.55
CA ASN A 639 13.58 20.13 -11.38
C ASN A 639 14.36 19.13 -12.22
N LEU A 640 14.84 19.57 -13.37
CA LEU A 640 15.82 18.82 -14.16
C LEU A 640 17.21 19.34 -13.74
N ASP A 641 18.07 18.42 -13.28
CA ASP A 641 19.50 18.72 -13.07
C ASP A 641 20.19 18.69 -14.44
N ILE A 642 20.21 19.86 -15.11
CA ILE A 642 20.80 20.05 -16.45
C ILE A 642 22.15 20.73 -16.27
#